data_14bbdfdc37420459a266681706689572
#
_entry.id   14bbdfdc37420459a266681706689572
#
_cell.length_a   1.000
_cell.length_b   1.000
_cell.length_c   1.000
_cell.angle_alpha   90.00
_cell.angle_beta   90.00
_cell.angle_gamma   90.00
#
_symmetry.space_group_name_H-M   'P 1'
#
loop_
_entity.id
_entity.type
_entity.pdbx_description
1 polymer ?
#
loop_
_entity_poly.entity_id
_entity_poly.type
_entity_poly.pdbx_seq_one_letter_code
_entity_poly.pdbx_strand_id
1 'polypeptide(L)'
;MANLNFPGLFTGIDTNKLISQLIAAESRQLNLYKKRLNTWDEKKDSLSTLKSKLDALRSNIRGLSDANKLRSFKTASSDTDILTAEAAYNAFEGNHTVEINQLANAERWVHSDGQQYKEDLVGAGVFVYSYNNKETSITTTLGTTLEDLVGLINNDANNPGVTASLLNYNNKYHLVLSGNEAGTDYKVSVNPSNTEVWTMKDTLKVDGNNATMNTKITDLEFGGSLAGGEKIQITGTDRYGNTIAQVDLNVTANTKVMHLISEINDAFDGKAKAVLEDGKIVLTENNYGASDISIALTWNPGTGSSTLTLPDEATDWNITQGGATSASLAGYAQDDFALTQAALDSRIKIDGYPQTTPVPELQTLNWSGQASGGHFHLTYNGQTTGEIAYGADLGTIQDALEAMPNVAVGDITVEGDMLTTDSGSMTFGFTAGAGDVGMIAIDTSELTGLSNESFAETLKGDDGWIHRSSNTVNDVVPGVTLHLHDTDTVEVNLTRDIAGVKDKLNSMITTYNAMAAYIQEKTGYNDVLKTAGVLMGDYVVSTIRTQLITPLYSQTNGFIEDIDTFLTPGHIGLELDRNGMLSLDTAAFDEAIAEDYTDVLAIIGADKTGSSDSSTIKFYGASSNYTTAGTYNVKVKITNHQFEYAWIKLSTESTYRLATFTSGSNIITGNNTFNNNGAPVCPENGLQLSVDLSQDGTYGTDENPVVVSVKQGFTGAMEDMLDKMLKATSGSIQIDQEYTGDQIKNLQDKINREEERLAKKEERLKLRFATLEKTLALLQNQMAALGLG
;
A
#
# COMPACT_ATOMS: atom_id res chain seq x y z
N MET A 1 76.87 -24.10 -1.05
CA MET A 1 77.38 -25.37 -0.46
C MET A 1 76.41 -25.83 0.61
N ALA A 2 75.68 -26.90 0.36
CA ALA A 2 74.75 -27.44 1.33
C ALA A 2 75.58 -28.10 2.44
N ASN A 3 75.63 -27.51 3.63
CA ASN A 3 76.14 -28.14 4.83
C ASN A 3 75.23 -29.34 5.16
N LEU A 4 75.62 -30.53 4.76
CA LEU A 4 75.18 -31.78 5.26
C LEU A 4 75.59 -31.88 6.73
N ASN A 5 74.75 -31.40 7.62
CA ASN A 5 74.85 -31.51 9.06
C ASN A 5 74.27 -32.88 9.46
N PHE A 6 75.10 -33.88 9.76
CA PHE A 6 74.60 -35.13 10.34
C PHE A 6 74.61 -35.01 11.86
N PRO A 7 73.52 -34.76 12.51
CA PRO A 7 73.52 -34.57 13.96
C PRO A 7 73.73 -35.89 14.66
N GLY A 8 74.66 -35.90 15.60
CA GLY A 8 74.99 -37.04 16.44
C GLY A 8 76.05 -38.02 15.93
N LEU A 9 76.72 -37.70 14.82
CA LEU A 9 77.70 -38.61 14.21
C LEU A 9 78.96 -38.85 15.10
N PHE A 10 79.27 -37.92 15.98
CA PHE A 10 80.43 -37.99 16.83
C PHE A 10 80.17 -38.22 18.32
N THR A 11 78.97 -37.79 18.82
CA THR A 11 78.62 -37.88 20.23
C THR A 11 77.63 -39.02 20.51
N GLY A 12 77.03 -39.66 19.51
CA GLY A 12 76.01 -40.66 19.67
C GLY A 12 74.69 -40.11 20.28
N ILE A 13 74.58 -38.82 20.48
CA ILE A 13 73.42 -38.08 21.04
C ILE A 13 72.55 -37.54 19.91
N ASP A 14 71.33 -37.93 19.87
CA ASP A 14 70.38 -37.31 18.95
C ASP A 14 70.13 -35.82 19.34
N THR A 15 70.96 -34.95 18.78
CA THR A 15 70.96 -33.49 19.07
C THR A 15 69.64 -32.81 18.59
N ASN A 16 69.02 -33.34 17.54
CA ASN A 16 67.72 -32.84 17.08
C ASN A 16 66.60 -33.15 18.09
N LYS A 17 66.62 -34.38 18.66
CA LYS A 17 65.70 -34.79 19.71
C LYS A 17 65.86 -33.95 20.97
N LEU A 18 67.11 -33.67 21.34
CA LEU A 18 67.42 -32.86 22.52
C LEU A 18 66.99 -31.36 22.31
N ILE A 19 67.23 -30.81 21.14
CA ILE A 19 66.79 -29.44 20.78
C ILE A 19 65.24 -29.39 20.80
N SER A 20 64.59 -30.38 20.21
CA SER A 20 63.11 -30.41 20.21
C SER A 20 62.50 -30.50 21.61
N GLN A 21 63.12 -31.29 22.51
CA GLN A 21 62.74 -31.41 23.92
C GLN A 21 63.00 -30.09 24.68
N LEU A 22 64.10 -29.42 24.45
CA LEU A 22 64.37 -28.09 25.03
C LEU A 22 63.39 -27.03 24.56
N ILE A 23 63.09 -26.99 23.26
CA ILE A 23 62.08 -26.06 22.69
C ILE A 23 60.72 -26.43 23.21
N ALA A 24 60.32 -27.70 23.29
CA ALA A 24 59.05 -28.15 23.88
C ALA A 24 58.90 -27.68 25.34
N ALA A 25 59.96 -27.79 26.15
CA ALA A 25 59.93 -27.28 27.53
C ALA A 25 59.74 -25.75 27.60
N GLU A 26 60.29 -25.02 26.66
CA GLU A 26 60.16 -23.55 26.54
C GLU A 26 58.84 -23.09 25.90
N SER A 27 58.14 -24.00 25.21
CA SER A 27 56.88 -23.73 24.55
C SER A 27 55.67 -23.61 25.51
N ARG A 28 55.88 -23.74 26.80
CA ARG A 28 54.80 -23.64 27.80
C ARG A 28 53.98 -22.34 27.69
N GLN A 29 54.67 -21.24 27.50
CA GLN A 29 54.07 -19.91 27.33
C GLN A 29 53.23 -19.85 26.03
N LEU A 30 53.78 -20.36 24.93
CA LEU A 30 53.08 -20.45 23.64
C LEU A 30 51.83 -21.32 23.77
N ASN A 31 51.93 -22.48 24.40
CA ASN A 31 50.78 -23.35 24.61
C ASN A 31 49.66 -22.71 25.49
N LEU A 32 50.06 -21.92 26.49
CA LEU A 32 49.14 -21.14 27.29
C LEU A 32 48.41 -20.08 26.45
N TYR A 33 49.12 -19.35 25.56
CA TYR A 33 48.50 -18.41 24.68
C TYR A 33 47.57 -19.07 23.66
N LYS A 34 47.99 -20.21 23.08
CA LYS A 34 47.12 -20.99 22.17
C LYS A 34 45.86 -21.50 22.88
N LYS A 35 45.97 -22.00 24.10
CA LYS A 35 44.80 -22.40 24.90
C LYS A 35 43.88 -21.25 25.18
N ARG A 36 44.39 -20.06 25.53
CA ARG A 36 43.60 -18.85 25.73
C ARG A 36 42.94 -18.37 24.42
N LEU A 37 43.65 -18.46 23.31
CA LEU A 37 43.11 -18.12 22.00
C LEU A 37 41.86 -18.99 21.68
N ASN A 38 41.99 -20.32 21.84
CA ASN A 38 40.87 -21.23 21.63
C ASN A 38 39.65 -20.85 22.50
N THR A 39 39.87 -20.52 23.79
CA THR A 39 38.78 -20.09 24.67
C THR A 39 38.12 -18.78 24.16
N TRP A 40 38.87 -17.82 23.63
CA TRP A 40 38.31 -16.58 23.08
C TRP A 40 37.62 -16.81 21.72
N ASP A 41 38.11 -17.74 20.89
CA ASP A 41 37.46 -18.16 19.66
C ASP A 41 36.13 -18.83 19.96
N GLU A 42 36.07 -19.74 20.95
CA GLU A 42 34.83 -20.35 21.43
C GLU A 42 33.84 -19.30 21.97
N LYS A 43 34.33 -18.27 22.66
CA LYS A 43 33.53 -17.15 23.13
C LYS A 43 32.93 -16.37 21.95
N LYS A 44 33.74 -16.04 20.93
CA LYS A 44 33.32 -15.35 19.73
C LYS A 44 32.21 -16.12 18.99
N ASP A 45 32.40 -17.43 18.80
CA ASP A 45 31.45 -18.30 18.12
C ASP A 45 30.14 -18.40 18.92
N SER A 46 30.25 -18.44 20.24
CA SER A 46 29.11 -18.47 21.14
C SER A 46 28.32 -17.16 21.10
N LEU A 47 28.98 -16.00 21.04
CA LEU A 47 28.33 -14.70 20.90
C LEU A 47 27.66 -14.55 19.52
N SER A 48 28.30 -15.05 18.45
CA SER A 48 27.72 -15.08 17.11
C SER A 48 26.43 -15.93 17.04
N THR A 49 26.47 -17.11 17.68
CA THR A 49 25.29 -17.98 17.77
C THR A 49 24.19 -17.34 18.60
N LEU A 50 24.54 -16.70 19.73
CA LEU A 50 23.58 -15.96 20.55
C LEU A 50 22.94 -14.81 19.76
N LYS A 51 23.74 -14.04 19.01
CA LYS A 51 23.24 -12.98 18.13
C LYS A 51 22.22 -13.52 17.13
N SER A 52 22.50 -14.65 16.47
CA SER A 52 21.59 -15.28 15.51
C SER A 52 20.28 -15.72 16.17
N LYS A 53 20.32 -16.24 17.41
CA LYS A 53 19.12 -16.60 18.17
C LYS A 53 18.30 -15.38 18.60
N LEU A 54 18.95 -14.27 18.96
CA LEU A 54 18.27 -12.99 19.25
C LEU A 54 17.66 -12.37 18.00
N ASP A 55 18.33 -12.47 16.84
CA ASP A 55 17.76 -12.03 15.56
C ASP A 55 16.54 -12.88 15.16
N ALA A 56 16.56 -14.17 15.38
CA ALA A 56 15.41 -15.06 15.14
C ALA A 56 14.23 -14.73 16.08
N LEU A 57 14.50 -14.49 17.36
CA LEU A 57 13.49 -14.06 18.32
C LEU A 57 12.88 -12.71 17.91
N ARG A 58 13.72 -11.74 17.54
CA ARG A 58 13.26 -10.43 17.06
C ARG A 58 12.34 -10.55 15.84
N SER A 59 12.68 -11.43 14.89
CA SER A 59 11.85 -11.67 13.70
C SER A 59 10.45 -12.17 14.06
N ASN A 60 10.34 -13.11 15.00
CA ASN A 60 9.05 -13.64 15.45
C ASN A 60 8.25 -12.59 16.27
N ILE A 61 8.94 -11.80 17.10
CA ILE A 61 8.31 -10.73 17.89
C ILE A 61 7.72 -9.64 17.02
N ARG A 62 8.38 -9.25 15.92
CA ARG A 62 7.85 -8.26 14.95
C ARG A 62 6.51 -8.64 14.35
N GLY A 63 6.21 -9.92 14.26
CA GLY A 63 4.89 -10.43 13.86
C GLY A 63 3.81 -10.29 14.93
N LEU A 64 4.19 -9.94 16.16
CA LEU A 64 3.32 -9.85 17.33
C LEU A 64 3.23 -8.41 17.90
N SER A 65 4.14 -7.52 17.54
CA SER A 65 4.27 -6.19 18.15
C SER A 65 3.27 -5.14 17.64
N ASP A 66 2.30 -5.54 16.83
CA ASP A 66 1.22 -4.69 16.31
C ASP A 66 -0.12 -5.42 16.49
N ALA A 67 -0.94 -4.96 17.43
CA ALA A 67 -2.24 -5.55 17.76
C ALA A 67 -3.19 -5.57 16.55
N ASN A 68 -3.10 -4.58 15.65
CA ASN A 68 -3.92 -4.56 14.43
C ASN A 68 -3.52 -5.70 13.47
N LYS A 69 -2.22 -5.98 13.33
CA LYS A 69 -1.75 -7.12 12.53
C LYS A 69 -2.00 -8.49 13.16
N LEU A 70 -2.23 -8.51 14.48
CA LEU A 70 -2.68 -9.71 15.19
C LEU A 70 -4.16 -9.97 14.98
N ARG A 71 -4.96 -8.91 14.81
CA ARG A 71 -6.39 -9.02 14.55
C ARG A 71 -6.61 -9.58 13.15
N SER A 72 -6.62 -10.89 13.04
CA SER A 72 -6.85 -11.62 11.80
C SER A 72 -8.18 -12.36 11.84
N PHE A 73 -8.79 -12.50 10.68
CA PHE A 73 -10.04 -13.21 10.51
C PHE A 73 -9.84 -14.37 9.55
N LYS A 74 -10.58 -15.44 9.80
CA LYS A 74 -10.80 -16.52 8.84
C LYS A 74 -12.09 -16.23 8.11
N THR A 75 -12.04 -16.28 6.80
CA THR A 75 -13.19 -16.26 5.93
C THR A 75 -13.52 -17.68 5.52
N ALA A 76 -14.77 -18.03 5.56
CA ALA A 76 -15.28 -19.30 5.05
C ALA A 76 -16.46 -19.00 4.13
N SER A 77 -16.36 -19.40 2.86
CA SER A 77 -17.45 -19.38 1.91
C SER A 77 -18.16 -20.73 1.94
N SER A 78 -19.47 -20.70 1.83
CA SER A 78 -20.27 -21.95 1.68
C SER A 78 -20.00 -22.64 0.35
N ASP A 79 -19.57 -21.87 -0.67
CA ASP A 79 -19.13 -22.37 -1.97
C ASP A 79 -17.98 -21.51 -2.52
N THR A 80 -16.77 -22.08 -2.56
CA THR A 80 -15.57 -21.40 -3.03
C THR A 80 -15.45 -21.32 -4.55
N ASP A 81 -16.23 -22.12 -5.28
CA ASP A 81 -16.25 -22.07 -6.74
C ASP A 81 -17.08 -20.84 -7.21
N ILE A 82 -18.01 -20.37 -6.36
CA ILE A 82 -18.84 -19.19 -6.64
C ILE A 82 -18.21 -17.91 -6.07
N LEU A 83 -17.69 -17.96 -4.83
CA LEU A 83 -17.12 -16.79 -4.17
C LEU A 83 -16.04 -17.18 -3.17
N THR A 84 -14.93 -16.46 -3.21
CA THR A 84 -13.93 -16.48 -2.13
C THR A 84 -13.84 -15.09 -1.49
N ALA A 85 -13.45 -15.04 -0.22
CA ALA A 85 -13.34 -13.78 0.51
C ALA A 85 -12.04 -13.70 1.30
N GLU A 86 -11.48 -12.50 1.40
CA GLU A 86 -10.34 -12.17 2.26
C GLU A 86 -10.76 -11.09 3.24
N ALA A 87 -10.30 -11.21 4.49
CA ALA A 87 -10.61 -10.22 5.52
C ALA A 87 -9.35 -9.52 6.03
N ALA A 88 -9.39 -8.19 6.07
CA ALA A 88 -8.36 -7.35 6.66
C ALA A 88 -8.56 -7.21 8.18
N TYR A 89 -7.58 -6.64 8.87
CA TYR A 89 -7.60 -6.46 10.33
C TYR A 89 -8.76 -5.59 10.85
N ASN A 90 -9.33 -4.74 10.00
CA ASN A 90 -10.45 -3.85 10.32
C ASN A 90 -11.82 -4.44 9.97
N ALA A 91 -11.87 -5.70 9.52
CA ALA A 91 -13.12 -6.42 9.34
C ALA A 91 -13.84 -6.67 10.67
N PHE A 92 -15.11 -7.00 10.58
CA PHE A 92 -15.96 -7.37 11.72
C PHE A 92 -16.38 -8.83 11.60
N GLU A 93 -16.56 -9.49 12.74
CA GLU A 93 -17.17 -10.83 12.75
C GLU A 93 -18.60 -10.76 12.26
N GLY A 94 -19.01 -11.71 11.47
CA GLY A 94 -20.35 -11.78 10.95
C GLY A 94 -20.53 -12.90 9.95
N ASN A 95 -21.79 -13.16 9.64
CA ASN A 95 -22.19 -13.99 8.54
C ASN A 95 -22.89 -13.09 7.54
N HIS A 96 -22.44 -13.07 6.31
CA HIS A 96 -23.01 -12.29 5.22
C HIS A 96 -23.53 -13.21 4.13
N THR A 97 -24.74 -12.97 3.68
CA THR A 97 -25.29 -13.60 2.49
C THR A 97 -24.97 -12.73 1.29
N VAL A 98 -24.23 -13.27 0.34
CA VAL A 98 -23.86 -12.59 -0.91
C VAL A 98 -24.65 -13.23 -2.05
N GLU A 99 -25.54 -12.47 -2.67
CA GLU A 99 -26.25 -12.86 -3.88
C GLU A 99 -25.54 -12.22 -5.07
N ILE A 100 -25.10 -13.05 -6.01
CA ILE A 100 -24.37 -12.64 -7.22
C ILE A 100 -25.30 -12.92 -8.40
N ASN A 101 -25.83 -11.86 -9.00
CA ASN A 101 -26.71 -11.95 -10.16
C ASN A 101 -25.93 -11.96 -11.46
N GLN A 102 -24.79 -11.22 -11.51
CA GLN A 102 -24.01 -11.03 -12.72
C GLN A 102 -22.54 -10.79 -12.35
N LEU A 103 -21.66 -11.34 -13.17
CA LEU A 103 -20.21 -11.04 -13.11
C LEU A 103 -19.86 -9.86 -14.00
N ALA A 104 -18.88 -9.09 -13.59
CA ALA A 104 -18.27 -8.07 -14.44
C ALA A 104 -17.50 -8.71 -15.61
N ASN A 105 -17.71 -8.17 -16.79
CA ASN A 105 -17.05 -8.64 -18.02
C ASN A 105 -16.35 -7.49 -18.72
N ALA A 106 -15.17 -7.79 -19.26
CA ALA A 106 -14.48 -6.89 -20.17
C ALA A 106 -15.08 -6.97 -21.58
N GLU A 107 -15.10 -5.87 -22.29
CA GLU A 107 -15.60 -5.84 -23.66
C GLU A 107 -14.65 -6.52 -24.64
N ARG A 108 -15.22 -7.21 -25.64
CA ARG A 108 -14.45 -7.87 -26.69
C ARG A 108 -15.13 -7.77 -28.04
N TRP A 109 -14.36 -7.29 -29.01
CA TRP A 109 -14.74 -7.17 -30.39
C TRP A 109 -13.87 -8.04 -31.25
N VAL A 110 -14.46 -8.70 -32.26
CA VAL A 110 -13.76 -9.58 -33.22
C VAL A 110 -14.03 -9.10 -34.64
N HIS A 111 -12.97 -8.84 -35.40
CA HIS A 111 -13.09 -8.45 -36.81
C HIS A 111 -13.79 -9.55 -37.61
N SER A 112 -14.85 -9.17 -38.32
CA SER A 112 -15.80 -10.12 -38.91
C SER A 112 -15.20 -10.89 -40.06
N ASP A 113 -14.49 -10.24 -40.98
CA ASP A 113 -14.06 -10.87 -42.23
C ASP A 113 -12.82 -11.77 -42.11
N GLY A 114 -11.90 -11.48 -41.23
CA GLY A 114 -10.64 -12.17 -41.03
C GLY A 114 -9.77 -12.25 -42.30
N GLN A 115 -8.50 -12.51 -42.15
CA GLN A 115 -7.53 -12.65 -43.21
C GLN A 115 -7.00 -14.09 -43.32
N GLN A 116 -6.56 -14.52 -44.47
CA GLN A 116 -6.13 -15.91 -44.70
C GLN A 116 -4.84 -16.24 -43.96
N TYR A 117 -3.93 -15.28 -43.88
CA TYR A 117 -2.65 -15.39 -43.16
C TYR A 117 -2.46 -14.20 -42.24
N LYS A 118 -1.75 -14.39 -41.13
CA LYS A 118 -1.41 -13.31 -40.19
C LYS A 118 -0.41 -12.31 -40.81
N GLU A 119 0.31 -12.73 -41.82
CA GLU A 119 1.21 -11.93 -42.64
C GLU A 119 0.51 -11.16 -43.80
N ASP A 120 -0.80 -11.31 -43.95
CA ASP A 120 -1.56 -10.55 -44.95
C ASP A 120 -1.55 -9.04 -44.62
N LEU A 121 -1.49 -8.22 -45.65
CA LEU A 121 -1.37 -6.77 -45.52
C LEU A 121 -2.70 -6.14 -45.16
N VAL A 122 -2.71 -5.29 -44.14
CA VAL A 122 -3.91 -4.53 -43.72
C VAL A 122 -4.11 -3.25 -44.54
N GLY A 123 -3.08 -2.80 -45.26
CA GLY A 123 -3.09 -1.57 -46.03
C GLY A 123 -2.55 -0.36 -45.27
N ALA A 124 -2.52 0.78 -45.95
CA ALA A 124 -2.09 2.06 -45.37
C ALA A 124 -3.29 2.87 -44.94
N GLY A 125 -3.25 3.38 -43.75
CA GLY A 125 -4.31 4.24 -43.17
C GLY A 125 -4.05 4.55 -41.68
N VAL A 126 -5.03 5.15 -41.06
CA VAL A 126 -5.02 5.40 -39.64
C VAL A 126 -6.09 4.56 -38.97
N PHE A 127 -5.69 3.72 -38.02
CA PHE A 127 -6.59 2.95 -37.17
C PHE A 127 -6.75 3.68 -35.84
N VAL A 128 -7.94 4.20 -35.59
CA VAL A 128 -8.29 4.96 -34.39
C VAL A 128 -9.13 4.04 -33.50
N TYR A 129 -8.75 3.90 -32.25
CA TYR A 129 -9.53 3.15 -31.27
C TYR A 129 -9.57 3.86 -29.94
N SER A 130 -10.62 3.63 -29.20
CA SER A 130 -10.79 4.21 -27.88
C SER A 130 -11.19 3.17 -26.84
N TYR A 131 -10.91 3.49 -25.58
CA TYR A 131 -11.27 2.70 -24.43
C TYR A 131 -11.45 3.59 -23.23
N ASN A 132 -12.56 3.41 -22.50
CA ASN A 132 -12.91 4.29 -21.36
C ASN A 132 -12.80 5.79 -21.73
N ASN A 133 -13.33 6.17 -22.90
CA ASN A 133 -13.30 7.53 -23.47
C ASN A 133 -11.89 8.10 -23.70
N LYS A 134 -10.85 7.27 -23.69
CA LYS A 134 -9.50 7.66 -24.10
C LYS A 134 -9.23 7.11 -25.49
N GLU A 135 -8.82 7.99 -26.40
CA GLU A 135 -8.60 7.66 -27.79
C GLU A 135 -7.12 7.67 -28.14
N THR A 136 -6.72 6.78 -29.01
CA THR A 136 -5.40 6.76 -29.66
C THR A 136 -5.50 6.30 -31.10
N SER A 137 -4.44 6.51 -31.87
CA SER A 137 -4.40 6.14 -33.28
C SER A 137 -3.09 5.47 -33.66
N ILE A 138 -3.20 4.45 -34.52
CA ILE A 138 -2.09 3.73 -35.13
C ILE A 138 -2.02 4.07 -36.61
N THR A 139 -0.88 4.53 -37.08
CA THR A 139 -0.66 4.75 -38.50
C THR A 139 -0.05 3.47 -39.14
N THR A 140 -0.73 2.90 -40.13
CA THR A 140 -0.27 1.75 -40.90
C THR A 140 0.28 2.17 -42.24
N THR A 141 1.11 1.34 -42.83
CA THR A 141 1.72 1.53 -44.15
C THR A 141 1.29 0.41 -45.13
N LEU A 142 1.59 0.54 -46.40
CA LEU A 142 1.31 -0.50 -47.40
C LEU A 142 2.00 -1.84 -47.10
N GLY A 143 3.01 -1.85 -46.22
CA GLY A 143 3.72 -3.08 -45.81
C GLY A 143 3.33 -3.61 -44.45
N THR A 144 2.38 -2.99 -43.73
CA THR A 144 1.92 -3.43 -42.42
C THR A 144 1.07 -4.68 -42.56
N THR A 145 1.45 -5.75 -41.85
CA THR A 145 0.71 -7.01 -41.77
C THR A 145 -0.32 -6.97 -40.65
N LEU A 146 -1.23 -7.96 -40.63
CA LEU A 146 -2.19 -8.12 -39.54
C LEU A 146 -1.46 -8.38 -38.20
N GLU A 147 -0.38 -9.18 -38.19
CA GLU A 147 0.45 -9.42 -37.01
C GLU A 147 1.17 -8.13 -36.54
N ASP A 148 1.64 -7.32 -37.50
CA ASP A 148 2.25 -6.02 -37.18
C ASP A 148 1.22 -5.08 -36.55
N LEU A 149 -0.02 -5.04 -37.04
CA LEU A 149 -1.08 -4.20 -36.46
C LEU A 149 -1.36 -4.59 -34.99
N VAL A 150 -1.44 -5.89 -34.67
CA VAL A 150 -1.53 -6.38 -33.29
C VAL A 150 -0.36 -5.89 -32.46
N GLY A 151 0.86 -6.00 -33.03
CA GLY A 151 2.07 -5.52 -32.34
C GLY A 151 2.07 -4.00 -32.11
N LEU A 152 1.61 -3.23 -33.10
CA LEU A 152 1.51 -1.76 -33.01
C LEU A 152 0.51 -1.36 -31.92
N ILE A 153 -0.65 -1.99 -31.82
CA ILE A 153 -1.66 -1.71 -30.79
C ILE A 153 -1.11 -2.04 -29.41
N ASN A 154 -0.56 -3.25 -29.22
CA ASN A 154 -0.11 -3.71 -27.90
C ASN A 154 1.14 -2.98 -27.39
N ASN A 155 1.97 -2.43 -28.27
CA ASN A 155 3.19 -1.70 -27.89
C ASN A 155 3.03 -0.18 -28.01
N ASP A 156 1.84 0.32 -28.30
CA ASP A 156 1.59 1.76 -28.31
C ASP A 156 1.75 2.33 -26.89
N ALA A 157 2.61 3.32 -26.75
CA ALA A 157 2.82 4.01 -25.47
C ALA A 157 1.58 4.76 -24.96
N ASN A 158 0.65 5.09 -25.89
CA ASN A 158 -0.61 5.76 -25.59
C ASN A 158 -1.80 4.79 -25.54
N ASN A 159 -1.57 3.49 -25.57
CA ASN A 159 -2.65 2.49 -25.50
C ASN A 159 -3.53 2.73 -24.27
N PRO A 160 -4.84 2.99 -24.45
CA PRO A 160 -5.72 3.35 -23.34
C PRO A 160 -6.15 2.15 -22.47
N GLY A 161 -5.74 0.93 -22.79
CA GLY A 161 -6.09 -0.28 -22.05
C GLY A 161 -6.75 -1.36 -22.92
N VAL A 162 -6.42 -1.40 -24.21
CA VAL A 162 -6.90 -2.44 -25.13
C VAL A 162 -5.78 -3.43 -25.42
N THR A 163 -6.09 -4.70 -25.34
CA THR A 163 -5.22 -5.80 -25.80
C THR A 163 -5.71 -6.30 -27.14
N ALA A 164 -4.84 -6.27 -28.15
CA ALA A 164 -5.07 -6.86 -29.46
C ALA A 164 -4.52 -8.29 -29.52
N SER A 165 -5.24 -9.19 -30.17
CA SER A 165 -4.81 -10.57 -30.41
C SER A 165 -5.37 -11.11 -31.73
N LEU A 166 -4.97 -12.30 -32.12
CA LEU A 166 -5.47 -13.00 -33.33
C LEU A 166 -6.23 -14.25 -32.92
N LEU A 167 -7.44 -14.39 -33.45
CA LEU A 167 -8.25 -15.60 -33.38
C LEU A 167 -8.19 -16.32 -34.74
N ASN A 168 -7.78 -17.59 -34.78
CA ASN A 168 -7.88 -18.41 -36.00
C ASN A 168 -9.22 -19.17 -35.98
N TYR A 169 -10.08 -18.85 -36.92
CA TYR A 169 -11.37 -19.51 -37.10
C TYR A 169 -11.64 -19.74 -38.60
N ASN A 170 -12.06 -20.93 -38.99
CA ASN A 170 -12.27 -21.32 -40.38
C ASN A 170 -11.08 -21.03 -41.32
N ASN A 171 -9.85 -21.27 -40.84
CA ASN A 171 -8.60 -20.99 -41.54
C ASN A 171 -8.41 -19.50 -41.91
N LYS A 172 -9.03 -18.59 -41.17
CA LYS A 172 -8.81 -17.15 -41.22
C LYS A 172 -8.38 -16.62 -39.87
N TYR A 173 -7.54 -15.60 -39.88
CA TYR A 173 -7.09 -14.88 -38.71
C TYR A 173 -7.92 -13.60 -38.56
N HIS A 174 -8.60 -13.49 -37.43
CA HIS A 174 -9.43 -12.35 -37.07
C HIS A 174 -8.72 -11.52 -36.02
N LEU A 175 -8.67 -10.20 -36.18
CA LEU A 175 -8.22 -9.28 -35.15
C LEU A 175 -9.25 -9.27 -34.02
N VAL A 176 -8.77 -9.45 -32.79
CA VAL A 176 -9.57 -9.37 -31.59
C VAL A 176 -9.08 -8.18 -30.76
N LEU A 177 -9.99 -7.31 -30.38
CA LEU A 177 -9.75 -6.20 -29.46
C LEU A 177 -10.46 -6.53 -28.13
N SER A 178 -9.73 -6.54 -27.04
CA SER A 178 -10.26 -6.82 -25.71
C SER A 178 -9.91 -5.68 -24.76
N GLY A 179 -10.89 -5.18 -24.02
CA GLY A 179 -10.63 -4.28 -22.92
C GLY A 179 -9.88 -5.02 -21.79
N ASN A 180 -8.99 -4.33 -21.09
CA ASN A 180 -8.20 -4.92 -20.00
C ASN A 180 -8.97 -4.96 -18.68
N GLU A 181 -9.94 -4.07 -18.50
CA GLU A 181 -10.78 -3.98 -17.31
C GLU A 181 -12.22 -4.37 -17.67
N ALA A 182 -12.95 -4.89 -16.70
CA ALA A 182 -14.37 -5.17 -16.81
C ALA A 182 -15.18 -3.92 -16.41
N GLY A 183 -16.48 -3.95 -16.69
CA GLY A 183 -17.42 -2.90 -16.29
C GLY A 183 -17.92 -2.06 -17.44
N THR A 184 -19.13 -1.53 -17.27
CA THR A 184 -19.88 -0.82 -18.30
C THR A 184 -19.23 0.47 -18.79
N ASP A 185 -18.36 1.09 -17.99
CA ASP A 185 -17.58 2.27 -18.38
C ASP A 185 -16.40 1.93 -19.30
N TYR A 186 -15.98 0.66 -19.33
CA TYR A 186 -14.78 0.20 -20.02
C TYR A 186 -15.09 -0.37 -21.40
N LYS A 187 -15.65 0.48 -22.27
CA LYS A 187 -16.03 0.11 -23.65
C LYS A 187 -14.89 0.36 -24.61
N VAL A 188 -14.74 -0.57 -25.57
CA VAL A 188 -13.83 -0.45 -26.70
C VAL A 188 -14.59 0.06 -27.92
N SER A 189 -14.08 1.05 -28.59
CA SER A 189 -14.64 1.45 -29.89
C SER A 189 -13.53 1.67 -30.93
N VAL A 190 -13.89 1.47 -32.19
CA VAL A 190 -13.05 1.78 -33.35
C VAL A 190 -13.68 2.98 -34.05
N ASN A 191 -13.00 4.11 -34.05
CA ASN A 191 -13.56 5.36 -34.54
C ASN A 191 -13.10 5.65 -35.97
N PRO A 192 -13.98 6.18 -36.85
CA PRO A 192 -13.62 6.59 -38.21
C PRO A 192 -12.82 7.90 -38.24
N SER A 193 -12.81 8.64 -37.15
CA SER A 193 -12.12 9.93 -37.00
C SER A 193 -11.86 10.20 -35.53
N ASN A 194 -10.92 11.10 -35.24
CA ASN A 194 -10.62 11.48 -33.86
C ASN A 194 -11.75 12.29 -33.24
N THR A 195 -11.92 12.15 -31.93
CA THR A 195 -12.66 13.11 -31.10
C THR A 195 -11.84 14.36 -30.86
N GLU A 196 -12.49 15.48 -30.55
CA GLU A 196 -11.78 16.65 -30.09
C GLU A 196 -11.45 16.55 -28.60
N VAL A 197 -10.16 16.81 -28.28
CA VAL A 197 -9.65 16.72 -26.93
C VAL A 197 -8.96 18.02 -26.52
N TRP A 198 -9.39 18.59 -25.40
CA TRP A 198 -8.81 19.76 -24.79
C TRP A 198 -8.06 19.37 -23.53
N THR A 199 -6.73 19.44 -23.53
CA THR A 199 -5.88 19.13 -22.38
C THR A 199 -5.26 20.40 -21.82
N MET A 200 -5.49 20.68 -20.53
CA MET A 200 -4.89 21.83 -19.84
C MET A 200 -3.37 21.82 -20.01
N LYS A 201 -2.78 22.99 -20.40
CA LYS A 201 -1.32 23.09 -20.56
C LYS A 201 -0.59 22.99 -19.25
N ASP A 202 -1.02 23.80 -18.29
CA ASP A 202 -0.42 23.83 -16.96
C ASP A 202 -0.99 22.72 -16.08
N THR A 203 -0.21 22.24 -15.14
CA THR A 203 -0.61 21.22 -14.21
C THR A 203 -1.07 21.85 -12.92
N LEU A 204 -2.23 21.49 -12.41
CA LEU A 204 -2.69 21.84 -11.07
C LEU A 204 -1.75 21.19 -10.04
N LYS A 205 -1.17 21.97 -9.14
CA LYS A 205 -0.16 21.51 -8.19
C LYS A 205 -0.48 21.92 -6.76
N VAL A 206 0.01 21.09 -5.83
CA VAL A 206 0.07 21.37 -4.39
C VAL A 206 1.48 21.08 -3.94
N ASP A 207 2.20 22.06 -3.42
CA ASP A 207 3.58 21.93 -2.94
C ASP A 207 4.51 21.23 -3.94
N GLY A 208 4.32 21.53 -5.25
CA GLY A 208 5.10 20.95 -6.35
C GLY A 208 4.67 19.57 -6.83
N ASN A 209 3.70 18.91 -6.18
CA ASN A 209 3.14 17.63 -6.61
C ASN A 209 1.86 17.84 -7.42
N ASN A 210 1.55 16.91 -8.32
CA ASN A 210 0.32 16.94 -9.10
C ASN A 210 -0.91 16.84 -8.20
N ALA A 211 -1.92 17.67 -8.48
CA ALA A 211 -3.21 17.61 -7.80
C ALA A 211 -3.91 16.26 -8.09
N THR A 212 -4.70 15.82 -7.13
CA THR A 212 -5.57 14.64 -7.22
C THR A 212 -7.03 15.05 -7.11
N MET A 213 -7.96 14.18 -7.41
CA MET A 213 -9.40 14.40 -7.23
C MET A 213 -9.77 14.86 -5.80
N ASN A 214 -9.01 14.42 -4.80
CA ASN A 214 -9.23 14.77 -3.40
C ASN A 214 -8.54 16.07 -2.94
N THR A 215 -7.72 16.69 -3.80
CA THR A 215 -7.06 17.96 -3.51
C THR A 215 -8.09 19.07 -3.35
N LYS A 216 -7.98 19.88 -2.29
CA LYS A 216 -8.84 21.05 -2.11
C LYS A 216 -8.43 22.15 -3.08
N ILE A 217 -9.41 22.90 -3.57
CA ILE A 217 -9.15 24.06 -4.44
C ILE A 217 -8.27 25.10 -3.74
N THR A 218 -8.42 25.27 -2.43
CA THR A 218 -7.61 26.18 -1.61
C THR A 218 -6.17 25.71 -1.39
N ASP A 219 -5.86 24.44 -1.64
CA ASP A 219 -4.52 23.88 -1.47
C ASP A 219 -3.71 23.94 -2.79
N LEU A 220 -4.38 24.19 -3.93
CA LEU A 220 -3.70 24.50 -5.20
C LEU A 220 -2.84 25.77 -5.04
N GLU A 221 -2.06 26.15 -6.04
CA GLU A 221 -1.29 27.41 -6.03
C GLU A 221 -2.25 28.63 -5.90
N PHE A 222 -2.86 28.69 -4.72
CA PHE A 222 -3.93 29.64 -4.37
C PHE A 222 -3.35 30.87 -3.66
N GLY A 223 -3.63 32.04 -4.20
CA GLY A 223 -3.19 33.30 -3.60
C GLY A 223 -4.25 33.91 -2.68
N GLY A 224 -3.86 34.28 -1.45
CA GLY A 224 -4.74 34.94 -0.49
C GLY A 224 -5.57 33.99 0.37
N SER A 225 -6.68 34.46 0.91
CA SER A 225 -7.64 33.70 1.71
C SER A 225 -9.06 33.90 1.20
N LEU A 226 -9.92 32.89 1.41
CA LEU A 226 -11.33 33.01 1.08
C LEU A 226 -12.01 34.10 1.90
N ALA A 227 -12.77 34.97 1.24
CA ALA A 227 -13.58 36.03 1.85
C ALA A 227 -15.09 35.73 1.83
N GLY A 228 -15.48 34.66 1.11
CA GLY A 228 -16.87 34.25 0.88
C GLY A 228 -17.44 34.83 -0.44
N GLY A 229 -18.05 33.89 -1.18
CA GLY A 229 -18.62 34.22 -2.50
C GLY A 229 -17.66 34.00 -3.67
N GLU A 230 -16.50 33.39 -3.41
CA GLU A 230 -15.60 32.94 -4.47
C GLU A 230 -16.21 31.80 -5.25
N LYS A 231 -15.94 31.78 -6.55
CA LYS A 231 -16.43 30.72 -7.43
C LYS A 231 -15.54 30.53 -8.66
N ILE A 232 -15.59 29.33 -9.21
CA ILE A 232 -15.07 29.01 -10.53
C ILE A 232 -16.23 29.04 -11.49
N GLN A 233 -16.11 29.88 -12.53
CA GLN A 233 -17.10 29.99 -13.59
C GLN A 233 -16.68 29.09 -14.74
N ILE A 234 -17.57 28.19 -15.14
CA ILE A 234 -17.40 27.25 -16.24
C ILE A 234 -18.22 27.76 -17.40
N THR A 235 -17.55 28.01 -18.52
CA THR A 235 -18.17 28.44 -19.75
C THR A 235 -17.57 27.68 -20.93
N GLY A 236 -18.25 27.72 -22.08
CA GLY A 236 -17.77 27.06 -23.29
C GLY A 236 -18.81 26.96 -24.35
N THR A 237 -18.54 26.13 -25.36
CA THR A 237 -19.44 25.80 -26.45
C THR A 237 -19.52 24.28 -26.61
N ASP A 238 -20.64 23.79 -27.10
CA ASP A 238 -20.79 22.42 -27.56
C ASP A 238 -20.14 22.19 -28.94
N ARG A 239 -20.19 20.97 -29.47
CA ARG A 239 -19.59 20.64 -30.79
C ARG A 239 -20.09 21.46 -31.96
N TYR A 240 -21.25 22.09 -31.85
CA TYR A 240 -21.86 22.93 -32.90
C TYR A 240 -21.58 24.40 -32.68
N GLY A 241 -20.74 24.77 -31.70
CA GLY A 241 -20.45 26.15 -31.34
C GLY A 241 -21.54 26.85 -30.56
N ASN A 242 -22.59 26.12 -30.08
CA ASN A 242 -23.60 26.70 -29.22
C ASN A 242 -23.04 26.91 -27.82
N THR A 243 -23.30 28.07 -27.23
CA THR A 243 -22.83 28.39 -25.87
C THR A 243 -23.52 27.50 -24.84
N ILE A 244 -22.74 26.77 -24.02
CA ILE A 244 -23.28 26.09 -22.87
C ILE A 244 -23.70 27.09 -21.78
N ALA A 245 -24.70 26.72 -20.96
CA ALA A 245 -25.09 27.55 -19.84
C ALA A 245 -23.91 27.72 -18.87
N GLN A 246 -23.61 28.95 -18.46
CA GLN A 246 -22.57 29.16 -17.43
C GLN A 246 -22.93 28.46 -16.13
N VAL A 247 -22.03 27.64 -15.64
CA VAL A 247 -22.14 26.99 -14.32
C VAL A 247 -21.14 27.63 -13.37
N ASP A 248 -21.58 27.89 -12.15
CA ASP A 248 -20.78 28.52 -11.10
C ASP A 248 -20.50 27.53 -9.95
N LEU A 249 -19.31 26.92 -9.87
CA LEU A 249 -18.88 26.16 -8.70
C LEU A 249 -18.53 27.11 -7.55
N ASN A 250 -19.35 27.14 -6.49
CA ASN A 250 -19.03 27.92 -5.30
C ASN A 250 -17.86 27.27 -4.52
N VAL A 251 -16.81 28.06 -4.27
CA VAL A 251 -15.61 27.56 -3.59
C VAL A 251 -15.67 27.86 -2.10
N THR A 252 -15.51 26.82 -1.33
CA THR A 252 -15.41 26.83 0.15
C THR A 252 -14.10 26.19 0.58
N ALA A 253 -13.78 26.24 1.86
CA ALA A 253 -12.59 25.55 2.42
C ALA A 253 -12.59 24.02 2.21
N ASN A 254 -13.73 23.43 1.84
CA ASN A 254 -13.87 21.98 1.63
C ASN A 254 -14.10 21.62 0.15
N THR A 255 -14.17 22.59 -0.76
CA THR A 255 -14.35 22.31 -2.18
C THR A 255 -13.08 21.66 -2.75
N LYS A 256 -13.24 20.55 -3.43
CA LYS A 256 -12.14 19.73 -3.98
C LYS A 256 -12.15 19.77 -5.52
N VAL A 257 -11.05 19.34 -6.14
CA VAL A 257 -10.94 19.19 -7.59
C VAL A 257 -12.03 18.26 -8.15
N MET A 258 -12.40 17.20 -7.42
CA MET A 258 -13.50 16.31 -7.84
C MET A 258 -14.82 17.06 -8.06
N HIS A 259 -15.11 18.07 -7.25
CA HIS A 259 -16.32 18.88 -7.43
C HIS A 259 -16.22 19.76 -8.70
N LEU A 260 -15.02 20.27 -9.02
CA LEU A 260 -14.80 20.99 -10.27
C LEU A 260 -14.99 20.08 -11.49
N ILE A 261 -14.44 18.87 -11.46
CA ILE A 261 -14.62 17.88 -12.55
C ILE A 261 -16.11 17.51 -12.69
N SER A 262 -16.81 17.30 -11.58
CA SER A 262 -18.27 17.04 -11.61
C SER A 262 -19.04 18.19 -12.26
N GLU A 263 -18.81 19.41 -11.81
CA GLU A 263 -19.51 20.60 -12.35
C GLU A 263 -19.17 20.85 -13.84
N ILE A 264 -17.96 20.51 -14.31
CA ILE A 264 -17.64 20.55 -15.73
C ILE A 264 -18.48 19.52 -16.49
N ASN A 265 -18.54 18.28 -16.00
CA ASN A 265 -19.35 17.24 -16.63
C ASN A 265 -20.85 17.61 -16.66
N ASP A 266 -21.35 18.19 -15.56
CA ASP A 266 -22.72 18.67 -15.48
C ASP A 266 -22.97 19.84 -16.46
N ALA A 267 -21.99 20.75 -16.63
CA ALA A 267 -22.09 21.87 -17.57
C ALA A 267 -22.14 21.41 -19.02
N PHE A 268 -21.41 20.35 -19.38
CA PHE A 268 -21.41 19.79 -20.73
C PHE A 268 -22.55 18.81 -20.99
N ASP A 269 -23.26 18.37 -19.95
CA ASP A 269 -24.48 17.58 -20.01
C ASP A 269 -24.39 16.38 -21.01
N GLY A 270 -23.40 15.52 -20.81
CA GLY A 270 -23.15 14.34 -21.64
C GLY A 270 -22.60 14.62 -23.04
N LYS A 271 -22.34 15.89 -23.43
CA LYS A 271 -21.75 16.24 -24.74
C LYS A 271 -20.23 16.04 -24.76
N ALA A 272 -19.58 16.19 -23.62
CA ALA A 272 -18.16 15.94 -23.44
C ALA A 272 -17.91 15.45 -22.01
N LYS A 273 -16.79 14.79 -21.80
CA LYS A 273 -16.38 14.24 -20.49
C LYS A 273 -15.07 14.87 -20.03
N ALA A 274 -15.08 15.45 -18.85
CA ALA A 274 -13.88 15.95 -18.19
C ALA A 274 -13.35 14.91 -17.20
N VAL A 275 -12.02 14.74 -17.17
CA VAL A 275 -11.29 13.92 -16.21
C VAL A 275 -10.07 14.68 -15.70
N LEU A 276 -9.50 14.24 -14.58
CA LEU A 276 -8.21 14.73 -14.09
C LEU A 276 -7.13 13.69 -14.35
N GLU A 277 -6.16 14.00 -15.21
CA GLU A 277 -5.04 13.14 -15.56
C GLU A 277 -3.72 13.84 -15.21
N ASP A 278 -2.89 13.21 -14.38
CA ASP A 278 -1.59 13.76 -13.96
C ASP A 278 -1.64 15.23 -13.48
N GLY A 279 -2.74 15.60 -12.82
CA GLY A 279 -2.98 16.96 -12.34
C GLY A 279 -3.46 17.94 -13.42
N LYS A 280 -3.80 17.48 -14.61
CA LYS A 280 -4.37 18.26 -15.70
C LYS A 280 -5.83 17.91 -15.93
N ILE A 281 -6.63 18.90 -16.20
CA ILE A 281 -8.00 18.68 -16.67
C ILE A 281 -7.95 18.34 -18.15
N VAL A 282 -8.57 17.24 -18.53
CA VAL A 282 -8.74 16.78 -19.91
C VAL A 282 -10.23 16.71 -20.20
N LEU A 283 -10.69 17.48 -21.17
CA LEU A 283 -12.05 17.43 -21.68
C LEU A 283 -12.04 16.74 -23.04
N THR A 284 -12.76 15.64 -23.16
CA THR A 284 -12.92 14.87 -24.40
C THR A 284 -14.36 14.96 -24.86
N GLU A 285 -14.56 15.35 -26.11
CA GLU A 285 -15.88 15.31 -26.72
C GLU A 285 -16.36 13.86 -26.89
N ASN A 286 -17.64 13.60 -26.68
CA ASN A 286 -18.18 12.24 -26.74
C ASN A 286 -18.36 11.70 -28.19
N ASN A 287 -18.42 12.60 -29.17
CA ASN A 287 -18.56 12.21 -30.57
C ASN A 287 -17.27 12.51 -31.35
N TYR A 288 -16.91 11.67 -32.28
CA TYR A 288 -15.77 11.88 -33.16
C TYR A 288 -16.17 12.78 -34.38
N GLY A 289 -15.17 13.37 -34.99
CA GLY A 289 -15.33 14.30 -36.11
C GLY A 289 -15.08 15.75 -35.75
N ALA A 290 -15.23 16.64 -36.72
CA ALA A 290 -15.01 18.06 -36.52
C ALA A 290 -15.95 18.63 -35.44
N SER A 291 -15.39 19.48 -34.57
CA SER A 291 -16.08 20.06 -33.43
C SER A 291 -15.69 21.51 -33.22
N ASP A 292 -16.64 22.31 -32.81
CA ASP A 292 -16.45 23.70 -32.34
C ASP A 292 -16.57 23.77 -30.81
N ILE A 293 -16.33 22.65 -30.10
CA ILE A 293 -16.34 22.58 -28.63
C ILE A 293 -15.27 23.49 -28.04
N SER A 294 -15.60 24.15 -26.93
CA SER A 294 -14.60 24.93 -26.18
C SER A 294 -14.92 24.91 -24.69
N ILE A 295 -13.91 25.15 -23.88
CA ILE A 295 -14.05 25.29 -22.42
C ILE A 295 -13.17 26.44 -21.92
N ALA A 296 -13.69 27.20 -20.96
CA ALA A 296 -12.95 28.19 -20.21
C ALA A 296 -13.34 28.11 -18.73
N LEU A 297 -12.34 28.13 -17.87
CA LEU A 297 -12.50 28.10 -16.43
C LEU A 297 -11.97 29.40 -15.84
N THR A 298 -12.85 30.24 -15.31
CA THR A 298 -12.48 31.57 -14.81
C THR A 298 -12.64 31.66 -13.30
N TRP A 299 -11.60 32.10 -12.61
CA TRP A 299 -11.67 32.40 -11.19
C TRP A 299 -12.37 33.75 -10.93
N ASN A 300 -13.41 33.70 -10.10
CA ASN A 300 -14.11 34.88 -9.62
C ASN A 300 -13.92 35.03 -8.10
N PRO A 301 -13.15 36.03 -7.64
CA PRO A 301 -12.85 36.18 -6.20
C PRO A 301 -14.01 36.79 -5.39
N GLY A 302 -15.19 37.00 -5.98
CA GLY A 302 -16.32 37.63 -5.31
C GLY A 302 -15.96 39.03 -4.81
N THR A 303 -16.09 39.26 -3.49
CA THR A 303 -15.70 40.54 -2.84
C THR A 303 -14.27 40.52 -2.30
N GLY A 304 -13.56 39.38 -2.41
CA GLY A 304 -12.21 39.16 -1.92
C GLY A 304 -11.13 39.57 -2.95
N SER A 305 -9.89 39.27 -2.58
CA SER A 305 -8.69 39.48 -3.42
C SER A 305 -7.90 38.17 -3.65
N SER A 306 -8.55 37.02 -3.42
CA SER A 306 -7.95 35.71 -3.68
C SER A 306 -7.72 35.50 -5.17
N THR A 307 -6.68 34.74 -5.50
CA THR A 307 -6.31 34.42 -6.89
C THR A 307 -6.11 32.94 -7.08
N LEU A 308 -6.58 32.43 -8.19
CA LEU A 308 -6.31 31.05 -8.65
C LEU A 308 -6.16 31.11 -10.17
N THR A 309 -5.04 30.61 -10.68
CA THR A 309 -4.81 30.55 -12.13
C THR A 309 -5.48 29.28 -12.68
N LEU A 310 -6.42 29.50 -13.59
CA LEU A 310 -7.16 28.46 -14.29
C LEU A 310 -7.09 28.74 -15.80
N PRO A 311 -7.30 27.76 -16.66
CA PRO A 311 -7.31 27.95 -18.11
C PRO A 311 -8.58 28.65 -18.54
N ASP A 312 -8.52 29.98 -18.69
CA ASP A 312 -9.66 30.87 -19.03
C ASP A 312 -9.69 31.26 -20.52
N GLU A 313 -8.65 30.89 -21.28
CA GLU A 313 -8.59 31.12 -22.74
C GLU A 313 -8.20 29.82 -23.47
N ALA A 314 -8.58 29.70 -24.75
CA ALA A 314 -8.22 28.55 -25.60
C ALA A 314 -6.70 28.36 -25.72
N THR A 315 -5.91 29.42 -25.54
CA THR A 315 -4.45 29.38 -25.53
C THR A 315 -3.86 28.60 -24.35
N ASP A 316 -4.62 28.37 -23.31
CA ASP A 316 -4.21 27.66 -22.11
C ASP A 316 -4.43 26.14 -22.23
N TRP A 317 -4.94 25.71 -23.34
CA TRP A 317 -5.20 24.32 -23.66
C TRP A 317 -4.34 23.82 -24.82
N ASN A 318 -3.95 22.56 -24.76
CA ASN A 318 -3.48 21.79 -25.90
C ASN A 318 -4.69 21.13 -26.53
N ILE A 319 -5.00 21.48 -27.76
CA ILE A 319 -6.20 21.04 -28.46
C ILE A 319 -5.78 20.02 -29.51
N THR A 320 -6.32 18.80 -29.42
CA THR A 320 -6.30 17.81 -30.49
C THR A 320 -7.60 17.97 -31.26
N GLN A 321 -7.52 18.46 -32.49
CA GLN A 321 -8.70 18.69 -33.30
C GLN A 321 -9.43 17.41 -33.62
N GLY A 322 -10.74 17.39 -33.45
CA GLY A 322 -11.62 16.37 -33.97
C GLY A 322 -11.70 16.35 -35.49
N GLY A 323 -12.06 15.20 -36.07
CA GLY A 323 -12.21 15.10 -37.53
C GLY A 323 -10.92 14.84 -38.27
N ALA A 324 -10.66 13.66 -38.44
CA ALA A 324 -9.53 13.05 -39.08
C ALA A 324 -8.69 13.78 -40.05
N THR A 325 -7.48 13.64 -39.78
CA THR A 325 -6.36 14.19 -40.50
C THR A 325 -5.87 13.32 -41.64
N SER A 326 -6.32 12.04 -41.74
CA SER A 326 -5.89 11.10 -42.79
C SER A 326 -6.94 10.02 -43.05
N ALA A 327 -6.83 9.33 -44.16
CA ALA A 327 -7.75 8.24 -44.52
C ALA A 327 -7.76 7.15 -43.40
N SER A 328 -8.94 6.82 -42.90
CA SER A 328 -9.15 5.68 -42.01
C SER A 328 -8.63 4.41 -42.67
N LEU A 329 -8.17 3.45 -41.85
CA LEU A 329 -7.76 2.14 -42.33
C LEU A 329 -8.97 1.41 -42.91
N ALA A 330 -8.96 1.15 -44.21
CA ALA A 330 -10.09 0.55 -44.90
C ALA A 330 -10.35 -0.88 -44.45
N GLY A 331 -11.60 -1.24 -44.22
CA GLY A 331 -12.00 -2.55 -43.72
C GLY A 331 -11.76 -2.78 -42.23
N TYR A 332 -11.52 -1.74 -41.45
CA TYR A 332 -11.33 -1.78 -40.00
C TYR A 332 -12.11 -0.66 -39.30
N ALA A 333 -13.32 -0.40 -39.75
CA ALA A 333 -14.27 0.48 -39.05
C ALA A 333 -15.04 -0.32 -37.97
N GLN A 334 -15.77 0.37 -37.09
CA GLN A 334 -16.55 -0.29 -36.03
C GLN A 334 -17.48 -1.37 -36.57
N ASP A 335 -18.14 -1.12 -37.69
CA ASP A 335 -19.08 -2.07 -38.36
C ASP A 335 -18.39 -3.31 -38.94
N ASP A 336 -17.07 -3.27 -39.13
CA ASP A 336 -16.29 -4.43 -39.54
C ASP A 336 -16.00 -5.40 -38.39
N PHE A 337 -16.38 -5.05 -37.16
CA PHE A 337 -16.21 -5.86 -35.97
C PHE A 337 -17.54 -6.34 -35.37
N ALA A 338 -17.57 -7.55 -34.88
CA ALA A 338 -18.67 -8.10 -34.13
C ALA A 338 -18.39 -8.02 -32.62
N LEU A 339 -19.32 -7.48 -31.85
CA LEU A 339 -19.29 -7.52 -30.39
C LEU A 339 -19.53 -8.96 -29.93
N THR A 340 -18.51 -9.62 -29.42
CA THR A 340 -18.62 -11.01 -28.95
C THR A 340 -18.78 -11.12 -27.44
N GLN A 341 -18.44 -10.07 -26.71
CA GLN A 341 -18.64 -9.96 -25.27
C GLN A 341 -18.84 -8.49 -24.90
N ALA A 342 -19.99 -8.18 -24.30
CA ALA A 342 -20.27 -6.83 -23.83
C ALA A 342 -19.54 -6.52 -22.51
N ALA A 343 -19.16 -5.27 -22.32
CA ALA A 343 -18.73 -4.75 -21.02
C ALA A 343 -19.91 -4.78 -20.04
N LEU A 344 -19.71 -5.42 -18.90
CA LEU A 344 -20.76 -5.56 -17.87
C LEU A 344 -20.15 -5.34 -16.49
N ASP A 345 -20.95 -4.73 -15.61
CA ASP A 345 -20.65 -4.64 -14.18
C ASP A 345 -21.04 -5.92 -13.45
N SER A 346 -20.37 -6.25 -12.37
CA SER A 346 -20.91 -7.22 -11.44
C SER A 346 -22.13 -6.64 -10.71
N ARG A 347 -23.12 -7.48 -10.45
CA ARG A 347 -24.35 -7.12 -9.72
C ARG A 347 -24.48 -8.02 -8.52
N ILE A 348 -24.42 -7.41 -7.33
CA ILE A 348 -24.47 -8.15 -6.06
C ILE A 348 -25.46 -7.53 -5.09
N LYS A 349 -25.94 -8.35 -4.14
CA LYS A 349 -26.60 -7.92 -2.91
C LYS A 349 -25.88 -8.51 -1.72
N ILE A 350 -25.83 -7.77 -0.64
CA ILE A 350 -25.27 -8.23 0.64
C ILE A 350 -26.40 -8.20 1.67
N ASP A 351 -26.67 -9.35 2.31
CA ASP A 351 -27.71 -9.50 3.33
C ASP A 351 -29.10 -9.04 2.83
N GLY A 352 -29.34 -9.23 1.51
CA GLY A 352 -30.57 -8.79 0.85
C GLY A 352 -30.67 -7.28 0.61
N TYR A 353 -29.58 -6.53 0.78
CA TYR A 353 -29.54 -5.08 0.52
C TYR A 353 -28.80 -4.80 -0.81
N PRO A 354 -29.28 -3.84 -1.64
CA PRO A 354 -30.42 -2.94 -1.46
C PRO A 354 -31.78 -3.65 -1.51
N GLN A 355 -32.73 -3.18 -0.68
CA GLN A 355 -34.14 -3.65 -0.71
C GLN A 355 -35.03 -2.74 -1.59
N THR A 356 -34.40 -2.05 -2.55
CA THR A 356 -35.13 -1.13 -3.42
C THR A 356 -36.00 -1.91 -4.42
N THR A 357 -37.24 -1.46 -4.62
CA THR A 357 -38.00 -1.87 -5.79
C THR A 357 -37.35 -1.21 -7.00
N PRO A 358 -37.07 -1.98 -8.08
CA PRO A 358 -36.49 -1.40 -9.27
C PRO A 358 -37.27 -0.17 -9.76
N VAL A 359 -36.56 0.91 -10.07
CA VAL A 359 -37.15 2.17 -10.54
C VAL A 359 -36.81 2.31 -12.03
N PRO A 360 -37.81 2.46 -12.91
CA PRO A 360 -37.56 2.69 -14.32
C PRO A 360 -36.91 4.04 -14.52
N GLU A 361 -35.94 4.10 -15.43
CA GLU A 361 -35.35 5.37 -15.82
C GLU A 361 -36.29 6.10 -16.79
N LEU A 362 -36.38 7.44 -16.64
CA LEU A 362 -37.10 8.30 -17.54
C LEU A 362 -36.16 9.39 -18.08
N GLN A 363 -35.99 9.43 -19.39
CA GLN A 363 -35.29 10.50 -20.09
C GLN A 363 -36.28 11.32 -20.90
N THR A 364 -36.19 12.63 -20.85
CA THR A 364 -37.15 13.52 -21.53
C THR A 364 -36.43 14.42 -22.52
N LEU A 365 -36.83 14.33 -23.78
CA LEU A 365 -36.47 15.26 -24.84
C LEU A 365 -37.42 16.47 -24.76
N ASN A 366 -36.89 17.67 -24.59
CA ASN A 366 -37.59 18.91 -24.65
C ASN A 366 -37.18 19.70 -25.90
N TRP A 367 -38.11 20.44 -26.51
CA TRP A 367 -37.81 21.26 -27.67
C TRP A 367 -38.70 22.51 -27.73
N SER A 368 -38.25 23.50 -28.54
CA SER A 368 -39.05 24.62 -28.96
C SER A 368 -38.97 24.77 -30.49
N GLY A 369 -39.99 25.33 -31.12
CA GLY A 369 -40.10 25.38 -32.57
C GLY A 369 -40.63 24.07 -33.17
N GLN A 370 -41.53 24.20 -34.11
CA GLN A 370 -42.24 23.09 -34.77
C GLN A 370 -41.37 22.52 -35.88
N ALA A 371 -41.08 21.22 -35.84
CA ALA A 371 -40.49 20.55 -36.98
C ALA A 371 -41.43 20.61 -38.19
N SER A 372 -40.94 21.02 -39.35
CA SER A 372 -41.72 21.25 -40.59
C SER A 372 -41.27 20.39 -41.75
N GLY A 373 -40.19 19.62 -41.60
CA GLY A 373 -39.67 18.74 -42.64
C GLY A 373 -38.38 18.08 -42.26
N GLY A 374 -37.95 17.08 -43.04
CA GLY A 374 -36.70 16.33 -42.81
C GLY A 374 -36.87 15.07 -41.98
N HIS A 375 -35.77 14.60 -41.49
CA HIS A 375 -35.69 13.40 -40.62
C HIS A 375 -34.65 13.63 -39.51
N PHE A 376 -34.70 12.75 -38.49
CA PHE A 376 -33.75 12.75 -37.38
C PHE A 376 -33.31 11.32 -37.04
N HIS A 377 -32.24 11.22 -36.29
CA HIS A 377 -31.76 9.97 -35.75
C HIS A 377 -31.65 10.03 -34.23
N LEU A 378 -31.89 8.90 -33.60
CA LEU A 378 -31.63 8.72 -32.17
C LEU A 378 -30.45 7.77 -31.98
N THR A 379 -29.53 8.14 -31.10
CA THR A 379 -28.37 7.32 -30.75
C THR A 379 -28.47 6.88 -29.30
N TYR A 380 -28.36 5.59 -29.06
CA TYR A 380 -28.37 5.02 -27.71
C TYR A 380 -27.28 3.97 -27.59
N ASN A 381 -26.40 4.13 -26.61
CA ASN A 381 -25.26 3.22 -26.37
C ASN A 381 -24.43 2.92 -27.63
N GLY A 382 -24.15 3.97 -28.41
CA GLY A 382 -23.31 3.90 -29.61
C GLY A 382 -23.99 3.30 -30.85
N GLN A 383 -25.26 2.93 -30.78
CA GLN A 383 -26.07 2.50 -31.92
C GLN A 383 -27.04 3.62 -32.34
N THR A 384 -27.19 3.83 -33.61
CA THR A 384 -28.04 4.89 -34.18
C THR A 384 -29.19 4.28 -34.96
N THR A 385 -30.37 4.87 -34.80
CA THR A 385 -31.55 4.43 -35.53
C THR A 385 -31.42 4.73 -37.02
N GLY A 386 -32.25 4.06 -37.83
CA GLY A 386 -32.51 4.54 -39.22
C GLY A 386 -33.15 5.92 -39.20
N GLU A 387 -33.35 6.52 -40.41
CA GLU A 387 -34.04 7.78 -40.58
C GLU A 387 -35.46 7.75 -40.00
N ILE A 388 -35.75 8.69 -39.10
CA ILE A 388 -37.08 8.87 -38.51
C ILE A 388 -37.68 10.17 -39.06
N ALA A 389 -38.78 10.10 -39.76
CA ALA A 389 -39.41 11.29 -40.38
C ALA A 389 -39.91 12.28 -39.30
N TYR A 390 -39.82 13.57 -39.56
CA TYR A 390 -40.25 14.65 -38.64
C TYR A 390 -41.67 14.49 -38.10
N GLY A 391 -42.55 13.84 -38.84
CA GLY A 391 -43.95 13.61 -38.48
C GLY A 391 -44.22 12.18 -37.95
N ALA A 392 -43.22 11.40 -37.63
CA ALA A 392 -43.37 10.09 -37.07
C ALA A 392 -44.19 10.12 -35.75
N ASP A 393 -45.08 9.16 -35.56
CA ASP A 393 -45.78 9.00 -34.32
C ASP A 393 -44.87 8.30 -33.27
N LEU A 394 -45.25 8.35 -32.01
CA LEU A 394 -44.46 7.84 -30.90
C LEU A 394 -44.18 6.34 -31.03
N GLY A 395 -45.14 5.57 -31.57
CA GLY A 395 -44.92 4.15 -31.84
C GLY A 395 -43.86 3.91 -32.91
N THR A 396 -43.84 4.71 -34.00
CA THR A 396 -42.80 4.62 -35.03
C THR A 396 -41.42 4.99 -34.46
N ILE A 397 -41.33 5.93 -33.54
CA ILE A 397 -40.07 6.29 -32.86
C ILE A 397 -39.60 5.15 -31.95
N GLN A 398 -40.53 4.53 -31.20
CA GLN A 398 -40.26 3.37 -30.37
C GLN A 398 -39.78 2.19 -31.22
N ASP A 399 -40.49 1.86 -32.30
CA ASP A 399 -40.13 0.77 -33.21
C ASP A 399 -38.73 1.00 -33.82
N ALA A 400 -38.35 2.25 -34.12
CA ALA A 400 -37.01 2.57 -34.60
C ALA A 400 -35.90 2.33 -33.54
N LEU A 401 -36.18 2.61 -32.27
CA LEU A 401 -35.27 2.32 -31.17
C LEU A 401 -35.17 0.80 -30.95
N GLU A 402 -36.28 0.10 -30.91
CA GLU A 402 -36.32 -1.36 -30.75
C GLU A 402 -35.76 -2.15 -31.94
N ALA A 403 -35.61 -1.52 -33.09
CA ALA A 403 -34.91 -2.11 -34.26
C ALA A 403 -33.38 -2.11 -34.09
N MET A 404 -32.85 -1.39 -33.15
CA MET A 404 -31.41 -1.37 -32.88
C MET A 404 -30.95 -2.68 -32.20
N PRO A 405 -29.76 -3.22 -32.50
CA PRO A 405 -29.28 -4.50 -31.96
C PRO A 405 -29.15 -4.56 -30.44
N ASN A 406 -29.04 -3.39 -29.80
CA ASN A 406 -28.80 -3.22 -28.35
C ASN A 406 -30.09 -2.87 -27.54
N VAL A 407 -31.26 -2.90 -28.19
CA VAL A 407 -32.57 -2.65 -27.56
C VAL A 407 -33.52 -3.79 -27.92
N ALA A 408 -34.08 -4.44 -26.93
CA ALA A 408 -35.08 -5.47 -27.16
C ALA A 408 -36.51 -4.86 -27.18
N VAL A 409 -37.42 -5.57 -27.82
CA VAL A 409 -38.82 -5.15 -27.89
C VAL A 409 -39.41 -5.07 -26.49
N GLY A 410 -39.92 -3.89 -26.11
CA GLY A 410 -40.50 -3.61 -24.80
C GLY A 410 -39.50 -3.07 -23.76
N ASP A 411 -38.23 -2.88 -24.12
CA ASP A 411 -37.22 -2.27 -23.23
C ASP A 411 -37.44 -0.78 -23.07
N ILE A 412 -37.99 -0.11 -24.11
CA ILE A 412 -38.21 1.35 -24.13
C ILE A 412 -39.66 1.63 -24.46
N THR A 413 -40.26 2.58 -23.77
CA THR A 413 -41.56 3.15 -24.10
C THR A 413 -41.36 4.62 -24.45
N VAL A 414 -42.13 5.10 -25.47
CA VAL A 414 -42.07 6.50 -25.89
C VAL A 414 -43.41 7.16 -25.73
N GLU A 415 -43.50 8.19 -24.89
CA GLU A 415 -44.71 8.90 -24.54
C GLU A 415 -44.53 10.42 -24.68
N GLY A 416 -45.60 11.19 -24.77
CA GLY A 416 -45.60 12.64 -24.78
C GLY A 416 -46.02 13.28 -26.10
N ASP A 417 -45.35 14.39 -26.46
CA ASP A 417 -45.69 15.20 -27.66
C ASP A 417 -44.88 14.71 -28.86
N MET A 418 -45.40 14.92 -30.05
CA MET A 418 -44.68 14.72 -31.32
C MET A 418 -43.92 15.98 -31.70
N LEU A 419 -42.81 15.85 -32.45
CA LEU A 419 -41.96 16.98 -32.90
C LEU A 419 -42.70 18.01 -33.80
N THR A 420 -43.94 17.68 -34.20
CA THR A 420 -44.81 18.57 -34.97
C THR A 420 -45.56 19.61 -34.14
N THR A 421 -45.36 19.65 -32.81
CA THR A 421 -45.86 20.73 -31.93
C THR A 421 -44.86 21.87 -31.79
N ASP A 422 -45.36 23.11 -31.56
CA ASP A 422 -44.52 24.32 -31.46
C ASP A 422 -43.51 24.27 -30.31
N SER A 423 -43.83 23.55 -29.28
CA SER A 423 -42.99 23.19 -28.16
C SER A 423 -43.58 21.94 -27.50
N GLY A 424 -42.74 21.09 -26.93
CA GLY A 424 -43.24 19.87 -26.31
C GLY A 424 -42.13 19.12 -25.55
N SER A 425 -42.59 18.02 -24.99
CA SER A 425 -41.73 17.08 -24.34
C SER A 425 -42.05 15.64 -24.73
N MET A 426 -41.06 14.83 -24.99
CA MET A 426 -41.19 13.40 -25.29
C MET A 426 -40.37 12.65 -24.27
N THR A 427 -40.99 11.70 -23.59
CA THR A 427 -40.39 10.91 -22.53
C THR A 427 -40.10 9.50 -23.02
N PHE A 428 -38.88 9.03 -22.80
CA PHE A 428 -38.42 7.68 -23.04
C PHE A 428 -38.30 6.98 -21.70
N GLY A 429 -39.15 6.00 -21.47
CA GLY A 429 -39.20 5.21 -20.24
C GLY A 429 -38.51 3.86 -20.48
N PHE A 430 -37.52 3.54 -19.68
CA PHE A 430 -36.84 2.26 -19.74
C PHE A 430 -37.49 1.25 -18.76
N THR A 431 -37.31 -0.04 -18.99
CA THR A 431 -37.80 -1.05 -18.06
C THR A 431 -37.17 -0.92 -16.69
N ALA A 432 -37.92 -1.16 -15.62
CA ALA A 432 -37.42 -1.01 -14.25
C ALA A 432 -36.19 -1.89 -13.91
N GLY A 433 -35.96 -2.97 -14.67
CA GLY A 433 -34.75 -3.81 -14.50
C GLY A 433 -33.51 -3.34 -15.26
N ALA A 434 -33.62 -2.28 -16.06
CA ALA A 434 -32.51 -1.74 -16.82
C ALA A 434 -31.49 -0.99 -15.93
N GLY A 435 -31.96 -0.44 -14.80
CA GLY A 435 -31.15 0.38 -13.91
C GLY A 435 -30.87 1.77 -14.51
N ASP A 436 -29.75 2.36 -14.11
CA ASP A 436 -29.23 3.61 -14.64
C ASP A 436 -28.63 3.35 -16.03
N VAL A 437 -29.23 3.90 -17.07
CA VAL A 437 -28.84 3.66 -18.48
C VAL A 437 -28.24 4.92 -19.11
N GLY A 438 -27.48 4.73 -20.17
CA GLY A 438 -26.89 5.85 -20.92
C GLY A 438 -27.95 6.78 -21.53
N MET A 439 -27.67 8.09 -21.58
CA MET A 439 -28.54 9.07 -22.22
C MET A 439 -28.73 8.80 -23.71
N ILE A 440 -29.99 8.94 -24.18
CA ILE A 440 -30.29 9.00 -25.59
C ILE A 440 -29.78 10.35 -26.15
N ALA A 441 -29.15 10.33 -27.32
CA ALA A 441 -28.84 11.54 -28.06
C ALA A 441 -29.71 11.65 -29.33
N ILE A 442 -30.00 12.86 -29.75
CA ILE A 442 -30.75 13.15 -31.00
C ILE A 442 -29.87 13.92 -31.98
N ASP A 443 -29.85 13.46 -33.23
CA ASP A 443 -29.27 14.21 -34.35
C ASP A 443 -30.42 14.84 -35.16
N THR A 444 -30.51 16.17 -35.09
CA THR A 444 -31.53 17.00 -35.74
C THR A 444 -30.98 17.75 -36.97
N SER A 445 -29.74 17.41 -37.39
CA SER A 445 -29.04 18.16 -38.48
C SER A 445 -29.82 18.19 -39.80
N GLU A 446 -30.70 17.22 -40.03
CA GLU A 446 -31.56 17.12 -41.23
C GLU A 446 -33.02 17.49 -40.96
N LEU A 447 -33.35 18.02 -39.76
CA LEU A 447 -34.64 18.61 -39.46
C LEU A 447 -34.69 20.08 -39.77
N THR A 448 -35.89 20.55 -40.13
CA THR A 448 -36.17 21.99 -40.29
C THR A 448 -37.23 22.44 -39.32
N GLY A 449 -36.97 23.60 -38.65
CA GLY A 449 -37.95 24.23 -37.78
C GLY A 449 -37.84 23.89 -36.30
N LEU A 450 -37.13 22.84 -35.91
CA LEU A 450 -36.87 22.50 -34.53
C LEU A 450 -35.77 23.38 -33.96
N SER A 451 -35.83 23.68 -32.66
CA SER A 451 -34.77 24.42 -31.97
C SER A 451 -34.81 24.19 -30.48
N ASN A 452 -33.67 24.42 -29.79
CA ASN A 452 -33.48 24.26 -28.36
C ASN A 452 -33.86 22.83 -27.87
N GLU A 453 -33.53 21.82 -28.64
CA GLU A 453 -33.68 20.42 -28.24
C GLU A 453 -32.68 20.07 -27.15
N SER A 454 -33.16 19.45 -26.10
CA SER A 454 -32.33 18.96 -25.00
C SER A 454 -32.91 17.68 -24.39
N PHE A 455 -32.07 16.68 -24.20
CA PHE A 455 -32.38 15.54 -23.37
C PHE A 455 -32.03 15.83 -21.91
N ALA A 456 -32.88 15.39 -21.00
CA ALA A 456 -32.62 15.44 -19.57
C ALA A 456 -33.06 14.11 -18.94
N GLU A 457 -32.27 13.58 -18.06
CA GLU A 457 -32.67 12.48 -17.15
C GLU A 457 -33.68 13.08 -16.16
N THR A 458 -34.94 12.67 -16.26
CA THR A 458 -36.00 13.18 -15.38
C THR A 458 -36.26 12.27 -14.19
N LEU A 459 -35.88 10.98 -14.29
CA LEU A 459 -35.89 10.01 -13.20
C LEU A 459 -34.77 9.03 -13.43
N LYS A 460 -33.85 8.95 -12.47
CA LYS A 460 -32.71 8.02 -12.50
C LYS A 460 -33.18 6.60 -12.24
N GLY A 461 -32.73 5.68 -13.08
CA GLY A 461 -33.03 4.27 -12.95
C GLY A 461 -32.29 3.62 -11.77
N ASP A 462 -32.93 2.62 -11.16
CA ASP A 462 -32.31 1.78 -10.11
C ASP A 462 -32.83 0.35 -10.29
N ASP A 463 -31.95 -0.59 -10.57
CA ASP A 463 -32.31 -2.00 -10.73
C ASP A 463 -32.32 -2.78 -9.42
N GLY A 464 -31.99 -2.12 -8.31
CA GLY A 464 -31.97 -2.70 -6.97
C GLY A 464 -30.75 -3.59 -6.69
N TRP A 465 -29.64 -3.37 -7.40
CA TRP A 465 -28.38 -4.09 -7.21
C TRP A 465 -27.23 -3.14 -6.89
N ILE A 466 -26.21 -3.65 -6.23
CA ILE A 466 -24.92 -2.97 -6.10
C ILE A 466 -24.10 -3.30 -7.32
N HIS A 467 -23.70 -2.28 -8.08
CA HIS A 467 -22.88 -2.41 -9.28
C HIS A 467 -21.40 -2.17 -8.99
N ARG A 468 -20.52 -3.01 -9.54
CA ARG A 468 -19.07 -2.80 -9.51
C ARG A 468 -18.45 -3.21 -10.84
N SER A 469 -17.54 -2.42 -11.32
CA SER A 469 -16.81 -2.67 -12.56
C SER A 469 -15.82 -3.84 -12.46
N SER A 470 -15.76 -4.55 -11.34
CA SER A 470 -14.81 -5.63 -11.09
C SER A 470 -15.48 -6.80 -10.38
N ASN A 471 -14.92 -8.00 -10.60
CA ASN A 471 -15.27 -9.20 -9.83
C ASN A 471 -14.50 -9.28 -8.50
N THR A 472 -13.62 -8.31 -8.23
CA THR A 472 -12.98 -8.11 -6.92
C THR A 472 -13.57 -6.88 -6.26
N VAL A 473 -14.40 -7.10 -5.23
CA VAL A 473 -15.18 -6.06 -4.56
C VAL A 473 -14.67 -5.89 -3.12
N ASN A 474 -14.20 -4.71 -2.77
CA ASN A 474 -13.54 -4.45 -1.49
C ASN A 474 -14.11 -3.27 -0.68
N ASP A 475 -15.20 -2.68 -1.15
CA ASP A 475 -15.79 -1.45 -0.61
C ASP A 475 -17.22 -1.61 -0.09
N VAL A 476 -17.82 -2.80 -0.23
CA VAL A 476 -19.21 -3.06 0.16
C VAL A 476 -19.31 -3.58 1.60
N VAL A 477 -18.42 -4.51 1.98
CA VAL A 477 -18.32 -4.97 3.36
C VAL A 477 -17.02 -4.44 3.96
N PRO A 478 -17.07 -3.59 5.01
CA PRO A 478 -15.86 -2.95 5.55
C PRO A 478 -14.79 -3.96 5.94
N GLY A 479 -13.61 -3.82 5.32
CA GLY A 479 -12.46 -4.69 5.58
C GLY A 479 -12.54 -6.08 4.97
N VAL A 480 -13.48 -6.35 4.07
CA VAL A 480 -13.61 -7.62 3.35
C VAL A 480 -13.46 -7.38 1.86
N THR A 481 -12.63 -8.19 1.22
CA THR A 481 -12.54 -8.28 -0.23
C THR A 481 -13.22 -9.55 -0.69
N LEU A 482 -14.22 -9.39 -1.55
CA LEU A 482 -14.96 -10.48 -2.18
C LEU A 482 -14.39 -10.72 -3.58
N HIS A 483 -14.11 -11.97 -3.91
CA HIS A 483 -13.73 -12.40 -5.26
C HIS A 483 -14.86 -13.25 -5.84
N LEU A 484 -15.56 -12.69 -6.81
CA LEU A 484 -16.71 -13.33 -7.47
C LEU A 484 -16.20 -14.22 -8.62
N HIS A 485 -16.64 -15.46 -8.66
CA HIS A 485 -16.23 -16.46 -9.65
C HIS A 485 -17.40 -16.96 -10.49
N ASP A 486 -18.61 -17.05 -9.92
CA ASP A 486 -19.85 -17.46 -10.61
C ASP A 486 -21.05 -16.78 -9.98
N THR A 487 -22.23 -16.96 -10.57
CA THR A 487 -23.51 -16.38 -10.15
C THR A 487 -24.28 -17.39 -9.30
N ASP A 488 -24.57 -17.07 -8.07
CA ASP A 488 -25.48 -17.75 -7.15
C ASP A 488 -25.53 -16.98 -5.82
N THR A 489 -26.21 -17.55 -4.82
CA THR A 489 -26.26 -17.03 -3.45
C THR A 489 -25.36 -17.84 -2.54
N VAL A 490 -24.43 -17.17 -1.87
CA VAL A 490 -23.39 -17.79 -1.04
C VAL A 490 -23.34 -17.13 0.34
N GLU A 491 -23.10 -17.93 1.37
CA GLU A 491 -22.84 -17.42 2.72
C GLU A 491 -21.33 -17.26 2.94
N VAL A 492 -20.91 -16.11 3.44
CA VAL A 492 -19.55 -15.80 3.84
C VAL A 492 -19.51 -15.58 5.34
N ASN A 493 -18.81 -16.46 6.03
CA ASN A 493 -18.65 -16.38 7.48
C ASN A 493 -17.27 -15.84 7.84
N LEU A 494 -17.24 -14.79 8.65
CA LEU A 494 -16.03 -14.18 9.19
C LEU A 494 -15.91 -14.52 10.68
N THR A 495 -14.87 -15.23 11.04
CA THR A 495 -14.55 -15.59 12.44
C THR A 495 -13.14 -15.13 12.80
N ARG A 496 -12.90 -14.86 14.08
CA ARG A 496 -11.55 -14.54 14.57
C ARG A 496 -10.60 -15.70 14.34
N ASP A 497 -9.40 -15.42 13.84
CA ASP A 497 -8.35 -16.44 13.70
C ASP A 497 -7.54 -16.58 15.00
N ILE A 498 -8.18 -17.08 16.04
CA ILE A 498 -7.53 -17.33 17.34
C ILE A 498 -6.39 -18.33 17.21
N ALA A 499 -6.54 -19.34 16.33
CA ALA A 499 -5.50 -20.32 16.08
C ALA A 499 -4.23 -19.67 15.51
N GLY A 500 -4.36 -18.75 14.56
CA GLY A 500 -3.23 -18.01 14.01
C GLY A 500 -2.51 -17.15 15.05
N VAL A 501 -3.23 -16.55 15.99
CA VAL A 501 -2.61 -15.81 17.12
C VAL A 501 -1.83 -16.77 18.02
N LYS A 502 -2.41 -17.95 18.39
CA LYS A 502 -1.72 -18.98 19.16
C LYS A 502 -0.45 -19.50 18.48
N ASP A 503 -0.51 -19.73 17.17
CA ASP A 503 0.64 -20.23 16.40
C ASP A 503 1.79 -19.21 16.37
N LYS A 504 1.48 -17.92 16.23
CA LYS A 504 2.47 -16.85 16.32
C LYS A 504 3.10 -16.78 17.72
N LEU A 505 2.29 -16.85 18.78
CA LEU A 505 2.78 -16.88 20.17
C LEU A 505 3.66 -18.12 20.42
N ASN A 506 3.26 -19.31 19.98
CA ASN A 506 4.04 -20.54 20.11
C ASN A 506 5.37 -20.47 19.35
N SER A 507 5.39 -19.82 18.19
CA SER A 507 6.63 -19.57 17.44
C SER A 507 7.58 -18.63 18.19
N MET A 508 7.06 -17.57 18.81
CA MET A 508 7.82 -16.69 19.70
C MET A 508 8.36 -17.48 20.92
N ILE A 509 7.51 -18.23 21.62
CA ILE A 509 7.88 -19.07 22.76
C ILE A 509 8.99 -20.04 22.40
N THR A 510 8.89 -20.71 21.26
CA THR A 510 9.90 -21.66 20.77
C THR A 510 11.25 -20.99 20.57
N THR A 511 11.27 -19.81 19.91
CA THR A 511 12.53 -19.08 19.67
C THR A 511 13.09 -18.46 20.95
N TYR A 512 12.23 -17.97 21.84
CA TYR A 512 12.64 -17.48 23.15
C TYR A 512 13.28 -18.61 23.98
N ASN A 513 12.64 -19.77 24.06
CA ASN A 513 13.14 -20.92 24.80
C ASN A 513 14.47 -21.44 24.22
N ALA A 514 14.61 -21.47 22.90
CA ALA A 514 15.87 -21.84 22.25
C ALA A 514 17.02 -20.86 22.57
N MET A 515 16.72 -19.58 22.73
CA MET A 515 17.68 -18.56 23.17
C MET A 515 17.99 -18.72 24.68
N ALA A 516 16.97 -18.85 25.53
CA ALA A 516 17.12 -19.00 26.99
C ALA A 516 17.92 -20.26 27.36
N ALA A 517 17.60 -21.39 26.74
CA ALA A 517 18.34 -22.63 26.92
C ALA A 517 19.82 -22.53 26.51
N TYR A 518 20.08 -21.82 25.39
CA TYR A 518 21.43 -21.58 24.93
C TYR A 518 22.23 -20.69 25.91
N ILE A 519 21.63 -19.62 26.41
CA ILE A 519 22.24 -18.77 27.42
C ILE A 519 22.54 -19.63 28.67
N GLN A 520 21.60 -20.43 29.14
CA GLN A 520 21.76 -21.29 30.31
C GLN A 520 22.91 -22.28 30.11
N GLU A 521 23.00 -22.94 28.95
CA GLU A 521 24.09 -23.86 28.60
C GLU A 521 25.46 -23.16 28.65
N LYS A 522 25.58 -21.98 27.99
CA LYS A 522 26.87 -21.31 27.84
C LYS A 522 27.29 -20.46 29.04
N THR A 523 26.38 -20.16 29.97
CA THR A 523 26.68 -19.44 31.24
C THR A 523 26.69 -20.36 32.46
N GLY A 524 26.13 -21.58 32.36
CA GLY A 524 26.01 -22.55 33.43
C GLY A 524 27.34 -23.28 33.75
N TYR A 525 27.36 -23.94 34.89
CA TYR A 525 28.42 -24.87 35.26
C TYR A 525 27.94 -26.31 34.98
N ASN A 526 28.73 -27.06 34.24
CA ASN A 526 28.45 -28.46 33.97
C ASN A 526 29.08 -29.35 35.07
N ASP A 527 28.25 -29.87 35.97
CA ASP A 527 28.72 -30.69 37.10
C ASP A 527 29.30 -32.03 36.68
N VAL A 528 28.90 -32.57 35.55
CA VAL A 528 29.41 -33.86 35.04
C VAL A 528 30.82 -33.69 34.45
N LEU A 529 30.99 -32.67 33.59
CA LEU A 529 32.28 -32.41 32.95
C LEU A 529 33.20 -31.54 33.81
N LYS A 530 32.72 -31.00 34.94
CA LYS A 530 33.43 -30.04 35.82
C LYS A 530 33.99 -28.82 35.07
N THR A 531 33.20 -28.33 34.09
CA THR A 531 33.60 -27.22 33.27
C THR A 531 32.57 -26.07 33.35
N ALA A 532 33.09 -24.86 33.38
CA ALA A 532 32.25 -23.67 33.26
C ALA A 532 31.90 -23.40 31.81
N GLY A 533 30.71 -22.94 31.55
CA GLY A 533 30.32 -22.48 30.25
C GLY A 533 31.19 -21.27 29.80
N VAL A 534 31.46 -21.16 28.51
CA VAL A 534 32.41 -20.19 27.95
C VAL A 534 31.96 -18.72 28.15
N LEU A 535 30.65 -18.47 28.32
CA LEU A 535 30.05 -17.17 28.64
C LEU A 535 29.74 -17.01 30.14
N MET A 536 30.23 -17.92 31.01
CA MET A 536 30.02 -17.80 32.45
C MET A 536 30.68 -16.52 32.98
N GLY A 537 29.91 -15.71 33.68
CA GLY A 537 30.35 -14.40 34.22
C GLY A 537 30.37 -13.25 33.18
N ASP A 538 29.88 -13.49 31.97
CA ASP A 538 29.71 -12.45 31.00
C ASP A 538 28.58 -11.52 31.40
N TYR A 539 28.91 -10.22 31.59
CA TYR A 539 27.96 -9.21 32.05
C TYR A 539 26.91 -8.89 31.00
N VAL A 540 27.28 -8.81 29.73
CA VAL A 540 26.37 -8.50 28.61
C VAL A 540 25.32 -9.60 28.48
N VAL A 541 25.73 -10.87 28.46
CA VAL A 541 24.81 -12.01 28.35
C VAL A 541 23.87 -12.11 29.54
N SER A 542 24.37 -11.85 30.77
CA SER A 542 23.53 -11.79 31.98
C SER A 542 22.50 -10.67 31.91
N THR A 543 22.89 -9.50 31.41
CA THR A 543 21.99 -8.34 31.27
C THR A 543 20.91 -8.61 30.20
N ILE A 544 21.26 -9.21 29.07
CA ILE A 544 20.32 -9.61 28.01
C ILE A 544 19.23 -10.51 28.57
N ARG A 545 19.62 -11.56 29.31
CA ARG A 545 18.66 -12.47 29.93
C ARG A 545 17.67 -11.72 30.84
N THR A 546 18.17 -10.87 31.72
CA THR A 546 17.33 -10.13 32.68
C THR A 546 16.37 -9.17 31.97
N GLN A 547 16.86 -8.43 30.96
CA GLN A 547 16.06 -7.47 30.23
C GLN A 547 14.93 -8.14 29.44
N LEU A 548 15.18 -9.29 28.79
CA LEU A 548 14.17 -10.02 28.02
C LEU A 548 13.13 -10.74 28.88
N ILE A 549 13.47 -11.09 30.12
CA ILE A 549 12.52 -11.71 31.06
C ILE A 549 11.56 -10.65 31.65
N THR A 550 12.03 -9.43 31.90
CA THR A 550 11.24 -8.41 32.60
C THR A 550 9.87 -8.13 31.99
N PRO A 551 9.70 -7.91 30.67
CA PRO A 551 8.38 -7.69 30.06
C PRO A 551 7.41 -8.87 30.17
N LEU A 552 7.91 -10.07 30.44
CA LEU A 552 7.13 -11.31 30.49
C LEU A 552 6.41 -11.55 31.82
N TYR A 553 6.85 -10.89 32.90
CA TYR A 553 6.22 -11.03 34.23
C TYR A 553 5.79 -9.73 34.89
N SER A 554 6.29 -8.58 34.42
CA SER A 554 5.91 -7.30 34.98
C SER A 554 4.63 -6.76 34.33
N GLN A 555 4.03 -5.77 34.99
CA GLN A 555 2.92 -5.04 34.42
C GLN A 555 3.33 -4.43 33.07
N THR A 556 2.47 -4.61 32.08
CA THR A 556 2.71 -4.12 30.72
C THR A 556 2.59 -2.60 30.66
N ASN A 557 3.49 -1.95 29.94
CA ASN A 557 3.59 -0.50 29.92
C ASN A 557 2.32 0.19 29.41
N GLY A 558 1.80 1.12 30.19
CA GLY A 558 0.61 1.91 29.85
C GLY A 558 -0.72 1.21 30.13
N PHE A 559 -0.72 -0.02 30.66
CA PHE A 559 -1.93 -0.70 31.13
C PHE A 559 -2.22 -0.31 32.57
N ILE A 560 -3.48 -0.01 32.87
CA ILE A 560 -3.92 0.59 34.15
C ILE A 560 -4.98 -0.28 34.78
N GLU A 561 -4.82 -0.55 36.08
CA GLU A 561 -5.84 -1.21 36.92
C GLU A 561 -7.18 -0.44 36.88
N ASP A 562 -8.27 -1.14 36.89
CA ASP A 562 -9.65 -0.65 36.77
C ASP A 562 -10.06 -0.11 35.36
N ILE A 563 -9.13 -0.06 34.41
CA ILE A 563 -9.40 0.35 33.03
C ILE A 563 -9.17 -0.79 32.05
N ASP A 564 -8.07 -1.51 32.22
CA ASP A 564 -7.67 -2.61 31.34
C ASP A 564 -7.99 -3.97 32.00
N THR A 565 -8.53 -4.88 31.22
CA THR A 565 -8.91 -6.23 31.67
C THR A 565 -7.67 -7.04 32.07
N PHE A 566 -6.59 -6.90 31.31
CA PHE A 566 -5.34 -7.63 31.52
C PHE A 566 -4.16 -6.67 31.74
N LEU A 567 -3.37 -6.92 32.78
CA LEU A 567 -2.23 -6.06 33.15
C LEU A 567 -0.88 -6.69 32.91
N THR A 568 -0.81 -8.02 32.93
CA THR A 568 0.44 -8.78 32.77
C THR A 568 0.25 -9.90 31.74
N PRO A 569 1.33 -10.36 31.07
CA PRO A 569 1.23 -11.49 30.16
C PRO A 569 0.73 -12.80 30.84
N GLY A 570 0.94 -12.92 32.17
CA GLY A 570 0.41 -14.04 32.95
C GLY A 570 -1.11 -14.12 32.97
N HIS A 571 -1.81 -12.98 32.88
CA HIS A 571 -3.28 -12.95 32.84
C HIS A 571 -3.86 -13.56 31.57
N ILE A 572 -3.08 -13.62 30.49
CA ILE A 572 -3.46 -14.27 29.24
C ILE A 572 -2.84 -15.67 29.09
N GLY A 573 -2.45 -16.32 30.19
CA GLY A 573 -1.92 -17.69 30.20
C GLY A 573 -0.46 -17.84 29.78
N LEU A 574 0.33 -16.75 29.67
CA LEU A 574 1.76 -16.84 29.39
C LEU A 574 2.52 -17.09 30.71
N GLU A 575 3.10 -18.27 30.86
CA GLU A 575 3.78 -18.70 32.09
C GLU A 575 5.29 -18.76 31.90
N LEU A 576 6.02 -18.33 32.94
CA LEU A 576 7.48 -18.40 33.00
C LEU A 576 7.89 -19.36 34.13
N ASP A 577 8.59 -20.46 33.79
CA ASP A 577 9.07 -21.42 34.74
C ASP A 577 10.27 -20.89 35.58
N ARG A 578 10.70 -21.68 36.60
CA ARG A 578 11.86 -21.33 37.45
C ARG A 578 13.18 -21.26 36.71
N ASN A 579 13.27 -21.90 35.53
CA ASN A 579 14.46 -21.89 34.67
C ASN A 579 14.42 -20.69 33.68
N GLY A 580 13.32 -19.93 33.64
CA GLY A 580 13.08 -18.85 32.72
C GLY A 580 12.62 -19.33 31.35
N MET A 581 12.00 -20.50 31.25
CA MET A 581 11.37 -20.99 30.02
C MET A 581 9.91 -20.57 29.98
N LEU A 582 9.43 -20.18 28.80
CA LEU A 582 8.06 -19.79 28.53
C LEU A 582 7.19 -20.98 28.13
N SER A 583 5.94 -20.97 28.57
CA SER A 583 4.86 -21.82 28.07
C SER A 583 3.58 -21.00 27.92
N LEU A 584 2.66 -21.48 27.09
CA LEU A 584 1.31 -20.95 26.98
C LEU A 584 0.31 -21.96 27.54
N ASP A 585 -0.39 -21.57 28.59
CA ASP A 585 -1.61 -22.28 29.02
C ASP A 585 -2.71 -21.92 28.03
N THR A 586 -3.04 -22.89 27.15
CA THR A 586 -4.01 -22.66 26.09
C THR A 586 -5.43 -22.53 26.61
N ALA A 587 -5.77 -23.11 27.78
CA ALA A 587 -7.08 -22.99 28.39
C ALA A 587 -7.26 -21.58 28.98
N ALA A 588 -6.27 -21.10 29.75
CA ALA A 588 -6.27 -19.73 30.27
C ALA A 588 -6.27 -18.68 29.13
N PHE A 589 -5.56 -18.97 28.05
CA PHE A 589 -5.58 -18.08 26.87
C PHE A 589 -6.95 -18.04 26.20
N ASP A 590 -7.64 -19.18 26.07
CA ASP A 590 -8.98 -19.22 25.50
C ASP A 590 -10.02 -18.52 26.38
N GLU A 591 -9.90 -18.63 27.71
CA GLU A 591 -10.72 -17.89 28.66
C GLU A 591 -10.49 -16.37 28.53
N ALA A 592 -9.25 -15.93 28.47
CA ALA A 592 -8.92 -14.52 28.27
C ALA A 592 -9.47 -13.98 26.94
N ILE A 593 -9.34 -14.73 25.84
CA ILE A 593 -9.93 -14.38 24.53
C ILE A 593 -11.45 -14.24 24.60
N ALA A 594 -12.11 -15.14 25.35
CA ALA A 594 -13.56 -15.10 25.51
C ALA A 594 -14.00 -13.93 26.40
N GLU A 595 -13.20 -13.51 27.36
CA GLU A 595 -13.44 -12.38 28.23
C GLU A 595 -13.26 -11.04 27.49
N ASP A 596 -12.08 -10.78 26.93
CA ASP A 596 -11.81 -9.60 26.14
C ASP A 596 -10.74 -9.83 25.05
N TYR A 597 -11.20 -10.14 23.82
CA TYR A 597 -10.32 -10.36 22.67
C TYR A 597 -9.43 -9.15 22.36
N THR A 598 -9.98 -7.93 22.46
CA THR A 598 -9.26 -6.71 22.10
C THR A 598 -8.14 -6.42 23.09
N ASP A 599 -8.39 -6.59 24.38
CA ASP A 599 -7.38 -6.41 25.41
C ASP A 599 -6.31 -7.51 25.38
N VAL A 600 -6.67 -8.76 25.02
CA VAL A 600 -5.67 -9.81 24.76
C VAL A 600 -4.73 -9.41 23.63
N LEU A 601 -5.24 -8.93 22.51
CA LEU A 601 -4.37 -8.46 21.42
C LEU A 601 -3.55 -7.23 21.83
N ALA A 602 -4.15 -6.31 22.61
CA ALA A 602 -3.45 -5.13 23.09
C ALA A 602 -2.30 -5.47 24.04
N ILE A 603 -2.49 -6.38 25.00
CA ILE A 603 -1.41 -6.76 25.94
C ILE A 603 -0.28 -7.49 25.23
N ILE A 604 -0.57 -8.21 24.14
CA ILE A 604 0.45 -8.84 23.30
C ILE A 604 1.18 -7.75 22.48
N GLY A 605 0.46 -6.93 21.71
CA GLY A 605 1.04 -6.15 20.61
C GLY A 605 0.51 -4.71 20.48
N ALA A 606 0.03 -4.05 21.54
CA ALA A 606 -0.29 -2.62 21.42
C ALA A 606 0.95 -1.84 20.97
N ASP A 607 0.82 -1.10 19.88
CA ASP A 607 1.88 -0.20 19.38
C ASP A 607 1.49 1.25 19.60
N LYS A 608 1.81 1.75 20.80
CA LYS A 608 1.58 3.15 21.20
C LYS A 608 0.13 3.61 21.01
N THR A 609 -0.82 2.70 21.14
CA THR A 609 -2.24 3.05 21.31
C THR A 609 -2.46 3.65 22.69
N GLY A 610 -3.60 4.30 22.94
CA GLY A 610 -3.79 4.90 24.24
C GLY A 610 -5.25 5.13 24.59
N SER A 611 -5.46 5.44 25.87
CA SER A 611 -6.74 5.80 26.44
C SER A 611 -6.59 6.99 27.41
N SER A 612 -7.68 7.55 27.86
CA SER A 612 -7.71 8.64 28.82
C SER A 612 -8.86 8.43 29.80
N ASP A 613 -8.68 8.84 31.05
CA ASP A 613 -9.71 8.89 32.09
C ASP A 613 -10.66 10.10 31.94
N SER A 614 -10.42 10.98 30.97
CA SER A 614 -11.17 12.22 30.77
C SER A 614 -12.04 12.14 29.50
N SER A 615 -13.25 12.69 29.59
CA SER A 615 -14.12 12.94 28.45
C SER A 615 -13.66 14.14 27.60
N THR A 616 -12.96 15.10 28.22
CA THR A 616 -12.51 16.34 27.57
C THR A 616 -11.15 16.20 26.91
N ILE A 617 -10.22 15.45 27.50
CA ILE A 617 -8.87 15.21 26.95
C ILE A 617 -8.78 13.75 26.55
N LYS A 618 -8.61 13.48 25.27
CA LYS A 618 -8.54 12.12 24.74
C LYS A 618 -7.20 11.86 24.07
N PHE A 619 -6.74 10.62 24.12
CA PHE A 619 -5.63 10.17 23.31
C PHE A 619 -5.98 10.32 21.83
N TYR A 620 -5.10 10.93 21.04
CA TYR A 620 -5.24 11.09 19.60
C TYR A 620 -4.23 10.23 18.84
N GLY A 621 -2.97 10.27 19.27
CA GLY A 621 -1.92 9.47 18.65
C GLY A 621 -0.59 9.58 19.38
N ALA A 622 0.31 8.67 19.08
CA ALA A 622 1.68 8.66 19.60
C ALA A 622 2.64 8.12 18.55
N SER A 623 3.91 8.53 18.62
CA SER A 623 4.94 8.02 17.73
C SER A 623 5.42 6.64 18.19
N SER A 624 5.33 5.62 17.34
CA SER A 624 5.85 4.28 17.62
C SER A 624 7.35 4.30 17.97
N ASN A 625 8.13 5.21 17.37
CA ASN A 625 9.57 5.29 17.53
C ASN A 625 10.03 6.19 18.69
N TYR A 626 9.25 7.22 19.06
CA TYR A 626 9.74 8.30 19.91
C TYR A 626 8.98 8.45 21.21
N THR A 627 7.68 8.11 21.25
CA THR A 627 6.89 8.23 22.45
C THR A 627 7.18 7.06 23.40
N THR A 628 7.52 7.36 24.63
CA THR A 628 7.71 6.34 25.67
C THR A 628 6.34 5.82 26.11
N ALA A 629 6.16 4.50 26.15
CA ALA A 629 4.95 3.90 26.69
C ALA A 629 4.88 4.09 28.21
N GLY A 630 3.67 4.28 28.73
CA GLY A 630 3.41 4.50 30.14
C GLY A 630 2.24 5.45 30.37
N THR A 631 2.00 5.82 31.62
CA THR A 631 0.96 6.78 31.99
C THR A 631 1.50 8.21 32.04
N TYR A 632 0.76 9.14 31.49
CA TYR A 632 1.08 10.57 31.44
C TYR A 632 0.07 11.36 32.26
N ASN A 633 0.57 12.30 33.04
CA ASN A 633 -0.22 13.28 33.74
C ASN A 633 -0.33 14.54 32.86
N VAL A 634 -1.57 14.96 32.65
CA VAL A 634 -1.88 16.08 31.75
C VAL A 634 -2.67 17.15 32.48
N LYS A 635 -2.32 18.41 32.19
CA LYS A 635 -3.07 19.57 32.68
C LYS A 635 -3.32 20.52 31.51
N VAL A 636 -4.56 20.92 31.31
CA VAL A 636 -4.96 21.84 30.25
C VAL A 636 -5.86 22.92 30.83
N LYS A 637 -5.65 24.16 30.42
CA LYS A 637 -6.58 25.26 30.70
C LYS A 637 -7.11 25.82 29.38
N ILE A 638 -8.43 25.93 29.33
CA ILE A 638 -9.19 26.46 28.21
C ILE A 638 -9.83 27.76 28.64
N THR A 639 -9.65 28.85 27.90
CA THR A 639 -10.25 30.15 28.10
C THR A 639 -10.69 30.74 26.77
N ASN A 640 -11.94 31.17 26.65
CA ASN A 640 -12.54 31.65 25.43
C ASN A 640 -12.43 30.62 24.26
N HIS A 641 -12.70 29.34 24.54
CA HIS A 641 -12.61 28.21 23.58
C HIS A 641 -11.22 28.05 22.93
N GLN A 642 -10.15 28.50 23.65
CA GLN A 642 -8.77 28.37 23.19
C GLN A 642 -7.88 27.86 24.33
N PHE A 643 -6.76 27.24 23.96
CA PHE A 643 -5.76 26.85 24.94
C PHE A 643 -5.09 28.07 25.57
N GLU A 644 -5.12 28.16 26.91
CA GLU A 644 -4.27 29.10 27.65
C GLU A 644 -2.91 28.46 27.96
N TYR A 645 -2.93 27.19 28.38
CA TYR A 645 -1.73 26.34 28.53
C TYR A 645 -2.10 24.85 28.46
N ALA A 646 -1.10 24.05 28.12
CA ALA A 646 -1.16 22.58 28.22
C ALA A 646 0.19 22.04 28.73
N TRP A 647 0.16 21.18 29.73
CA TRP A 647 1.36 20.61 30.36
C TRP A 647 1.25 19.09 30.39
N ILE A 648 2.36 18.44 30.06
CA ILE A 648 2.44 16.98 30.04
C ILE A 648 3.69 16.52 30.75
N LYS A 649 3.61 15.40 31.48
CA LYS A 649 4.77 14.69 32.03
C LYS A 649 4.46 13.18 32.05
N LEU A 650 5.48 12.35 31.98
CA LEU A 650 5.34 10.93 32.36
C LEU A 650 5.04 10.86 33.87
N SER A 651 4.14 9.98 34.30
CA SER A 651 3.69 9.88 35.70
C SER A 651 4.83 9.66 36.71
N THR A 652 5.90 8.99 36.28
CA THR A 652 7.11 8.71 37.07
C THR A 652 8.05 9.91 37.21
N GLU A 653 7.82 11.00 36.44
CA GLU A 653 8.65 12.22 36.50
C GLU A 653 8.08 13.26 37.46
N SER A 654 8.95 14.10 37.96
CA SER A 654 8.55 15.20 38.85
C SER A 654 8.15 16.48 38.11
N THR A 655 8.61 16.69 36.90
CA THR A 655 8.52 17.96 36.18
C THR A 655 7.62 17.89 34.98
N TYR A 656 6.62 18.78 34.91
CA TYR A 656 5.79 18.99 33.75
C TYR A 656 6.53 19.78 32.64
N ARG A 657 6.26 19.47 31.41
CA ARG A 657 6.73 20.21 30.24
C ARG A 657 5.57 20.78 29.44
N LEU A 658 5.80 21.98 28.88
CA LEU A 658 4.79 22.64 28.07
C LEU A 658 4.58 21.85 26.76
N ALA A 659 3.33 21.54 26.48
CA ALA A 659 2.91 21.00 25.19
C ALA A 659 2.76 22.13 24.17
N THR A 660 2.91 21.80 22.91
CA THR A 660 2.72 22.72 21.78
C THR A 660 1.32 22.55 21.19
N PHE A 661 0.74 23.64 20.71
CA PHE A 661 -0.54 23.66 20.01
C PHE A 661 -0.58 24.78 18.99
N THR A 662 -1.36 24.60 17.92
CA THR A 662 -1.56 25.61 16.88
C THR A 662 -2.88 26.33 17.11
N SER A 663 -2.93 27.62 16.88
CA SER A 663 -4.18 28.40 17.00
C SER A 663 -5.25 27.83 16.05
N GLY A 664 -6.46 27.62 16.58
CA GLY A 664 -7.57 27.00 15.86
C GLY A 664 -7.56 25.46 15.80
N SER A 665 -6.50 24.79 16.30
CA SER A 665 -6.47 23.34 16.44
C SER A 665 -6.99 22.94 17.83
N ASN A 666 -7.65 21.80 17.91
CA ASN A 666 -8.02 21.15 19.17
C ASN A 666 -7.02 20.07 19.63
N ILE A 667 -5.85 20.01 18.99
CA ILE A 667 -4.80 19.03 19.31
C ILE A 667 -3.63 19.71 20.00
N ILE A 668 -3.21 19.10 21.11
CA ILE A 668 -1.96 19.42 21.80
C ILE A 668 -0.93 18.33 21.50
N THR A 669 0.33 18.75 21.32
CA THR A 669 1.44 17.83 21.04
C THR A 669 2.49 17.95 22.12
N GLY A 670 3.00 16.82 22.61
CA GLY A 670 4.08 16.75 23.57
C GLY A 670 5.37 17.40 23.05
N ASN A 671 6.34 17.60 23.93
CA ASN A 671 7.60 18.24 23.56
C ASN A 671 8.40 17.38 22.53
N ASN A 672 8.54 17.90 21.31
CA ASN A 672 9.17 17.20 20.17
C ASN A 672 10.68 17.49 20.02
N THR A 673 11.37 17.83 21.09
CA THR A 673 12.80 18.14 21.05
C THR A 673 13.65 16.87 20.88
N PHE A 674 14.63 16.95 20.00
CA PHE A 674 15.64 15.90 19.78
C PHE A 674 17.03 16.39 20.21
N ASN A 675 17.86 15.49 20.70
CA ASN A 675 19.26 15.77 20.98
C ASN A 675 20.11 15.71 19.68
N ASN A 676 21.38 16.07 19.77
CA ASN A 676 22.30 16.11 18.63
C ASN A 676 22.51 14.74 17.94
N ASN A 677 22.12 13.65 18.57
CA ASN A 677 22.21 12.29 18.03
C ASN A 677 20.87 11.81 17.44
N GLY A 678 19.87 12.69 17.36
CA GLY A 678 18.55 12.35 16.83
C GLY A 678 17.67 11.52 17.79
N ALA A 679 18.01 11.43 19.08
CA ALA A 679 17.17 10.76 20.05
C ALA A 679 16.21 11.77 20.71
N PRO A 680 14.97 11.38 21.05
CA PRO A 680 14.02 12.24 21.76
C PRO A 680 14.57 12.63 23.13
N VAL A 681 14.40 13.89 23.50
CA VAL A 681 14.82 14.40 24.80
C VAL A 681 13.78 14.12 25.87
N CYS A 682 12.51 14.08 25.48
CA CYS A 682 11.38 13.97 26.38
C CYS A 682 10.55 12.71 26.08
N PRO A 683 10.00 12.01 27.09
CA PRO A 683 9.22 10.79 26.89
C PRO A 683 7.91 11.01 26.12
N GLU A 684 7.33 12.22 26.17
CA GLU A 684 6.11 12.59 25.44
C GLU A 684 6.38 13.02 23.98
N ASN A 685 7.59 12.86 23.46
CA ASN A 685 7.91 13.21 22.07
C ASN A 685 6.99 12.44 21.09
N GLY A 686 6.24 13.19 20.28
CA GLY A 686 5.27 12.60 19.34
C GLY A 686 3.92 12.19 19.93
N LEU A 687 3.68 12.41 21.23
CA LEU A 687 2.37 12.22 21.86
C LEU A 687 1.42 13.34 21.45
N GLN A 688 0.25 13.00 20.95
CA GLN A 688 -0.82 13.92 20.56
C GLN A 688 -2.10 13.60 21.32
N LEU A 689 -2.75 14.63 21.83
CA LEU A 689 -4.02 14.53 22.55
C LEU A 689 -5.03 15.48 21.93
N SER A 690 -6.25 15.00 21.72
CA SER A 690 -7.38 15.85 21.31
C SER A 690 -8.09 16.38 22.54
N VAL A 691 -8.47 17.65 22.52
CA VAL A 691 -9.12 18.34 23.63
C VAL A 691 -10.43 18.94 23.14
N ASP A 692 -11.51 18.71 23.88
CA ASP A 692 -12.78 19.35 23.62
C ASP A 692 -12.72 20.81 24.12
N LEU A 693 -12.70 21.76 23.18
CA LEU A 693 -12.63 23.19 23.47
C LEU A 693 -14.01 23.85 23.70
N SER A 694 -15.09 23.08 23.69
CA SER A 694 -16.46 23.62 23.81
C SER A 694 -16.76 24.22 25.20
N GLN A 695 -16.00 23.82 26.20
CA GLN A 695 -16.19 24.25 27.59
C GLN A 695 -14.90 24.87 28.16
N ASP A 696 -14.97 26.13 28.56
CA ASP A 696 -13.88 26.77 29.30
C ASP A 696 -13.69 26.12 30.68
N GLY A 697 -12.45 25.97 31.10
CA GLY A 697 -12.15 25.35 32.39
C GLY A 697 -10.69 24.95 32.55
N THR A 698 -10.37 24.44 33.73
CA THR A 698 -9.08 23.82 34.03
C THR A 698 -9.29 22.33 34.19
N TYR A 699 -8.67 21.56 33.35
CA TYR A 699 -8.73 20.11 33.30
C TYR A 699 -7.41 19.53 33.76
N GLY A 700 -7.45 18.83 34.88
CA GLY A 700 -6.28 18.36 35.62
C GLY A 700 -5.54 19.41 36.44
N THR A 701 -5.10 19.02 37.62
CA THR A 701 -4.28 19.81 38.54
C THR A 701 -3.01 19.04 38.93
N ASP A 702 -2.15 19.61 39.76
CA ASP A 702 -0.98 18.88 40.27
C ASP A 702 -1.38 17.70 41.17
N GLU A 703 -2.48 17.85 41.92
CA GLU A 703 -3.00 16.84 42.85
C GLU A 703 -3.92 15.83 42.19
N ASN A 704 -4.61 16.24 41.12
CA ASN A 704 -5.58 15.45 40.40
C ASN A 704 -5.41 15.65 38.87
N PRO A 705 -4.32 15.14 38.30
CA PRO A 705 -4.08 15.30 36.87
C PRO A 705 -5.06 14.44 36.04
N VAL A 706 -5.31 14.84 34.81
CA VAL A 706 -5.91 13.90 33.83
C VAL A 706 -4.86 12.86 33.48
N VAL A 707 -5.24 11.58 33.51
CA VAL A 707 -4.36 10.47 33.23
C VAL A 707 -4.59 9.99 31.79
N VAL A 708 -3.54 10.05 30.99
CA VAL A 708 -3.52 9.49 29.64
C VAL A 708 -2.54 8.34 29.59
N SER A 709 -2.96 7.19 29.12
CA SER A 709 -2.08 6.05 28.93
C SER A 709 -1.61 5.96 27.47
N VAL A 710 -0.34 5.59 27.29
CA VAL A 710 0.24 5.17 26.02
C VAL A 710 0.66 3.72 26.17
N LYS A 711 -0.11 2.83 25.58
CA LYS A 711 0.03 1.37 25.71
C LYS A 711 1.09 0.83 24.78
N GLN A 712 1.89 -0.10 25.29
CA GLN A 712 2.79 -0.92 24.49
C GLN A 712 2.72 -2.35 24.99
N GLY A 713 2.35 -3.28 24.11
CA GLY A 713 2.31 -4.69 24.45
C GLY A 713 3.69 -5.25 24.85
N PHE A 714 3.71 -6.37 25.58
CA PHE A 714 4.98 -6.94 26.05
C PHE A 714 5.91 -7.32 24.89
N THR A 715 5.39 -7.73 23.75
CA THR A 715 6.20 -8.04 22.55
C THR A 715 6.87 -6.80 21.97
N GLY A 716 6.18 -5.66 21.93
CA GLY A 716 6.76 -4.38 21.53
C GLY A 716 7.87 -3.91 22.47
N ALA A 717 7.68 -4.10 23.79
CA ALA A 717 8.72 -3.82 24.77
C ALA A 717 9.95 -4.72 24.59
N MET A 718 9.76 -6.00 24.27
CA MET A 718 10.84 -6.93 23.94
C MET A 718 11.53 -6.54 22.62
N GLU A 719 10.78 -6.12 21.61
CA GLU A 719 11.34 -5.66 20.33
C GLU A 719 12.26 -4.45 20.51
N ASP A 720 11.82 -3.44 21.24
CA ASP A 720 12.62 -2.26 21.58
C ASP A 720 13.95 -2.63 22.27
N MET A 721 13.91 -3.61 23.17
CA MET A 721 15.12 -4.11 23.85
C MET A 721 16.05 -4.86 22.88
N LEU A 722 15.50 -5.74 22.05
CA LEU A 722 16.26 -6.48 21.05
C LEU A 722 16.91 -5.55 20.01
N ASP A 723 16.19 -4.54 19.56
CA ASP A 723 16.73 -3.56 18.61
C ASP A 723 17.89 -2.76 19.22
N LYS A 724 17.82 -2.42 20.51
CA LYS A 724 18.95 -1.78 21.23
C LYS A 724 20.14 -2.73 21.36
N MET A 725 19.91 -4.01 21.70
CA MET A 725 20.96 -5.01 21.88
C MET A 725 21.66 -5.40 20.57
N LEU A 726 20.91 -5.46 19.48
CA LEU A 726 21.34 -5.92 18.16
C LEU A 726 21.81 -4.80 17.22
N LYS A 727 21.75 -3.52 17.67
CA LYS A 727 22.14 -2.38 16.86
C LYS A 727 23.58 -2.53 16.37
N ALA A 728 23.80 -2.48 15.06
CA ALA A 728 25.07 -2.79 14.41
C ALA A 728 26.24 -1.89 14.82
N THR A 729 25.97 -0.65 15.26
CA THR A 729 27.02 0.33 15.61
C THR A 729 27.27 0.49 17.10
N SER A 730 26.28 0.16 17.95
CA SER A 730 26.31 0.45 19.39
C SER A 730 25.57 -0.57 20.25
N GLY A 731 25.12 -1.65 19.66
CA GLY A 731 24.41 -2.71 20.38
C GLY A 731 25.35 -3.44 21.34
N SER A 732 24.82 -3.87 22.50
CA SER A 732 25.65 -4.49 23.53
C SER A 732 26.33 -5.78 23.06
N ILE A 733 25.68 -6.55 22.21
CA ILE A 733 26.28 -7.76 21.59
C ILE A 733 27.41 -7.38 20.63
N GLN A 734 27.24 -6.32 19.83
CA GLN A 734 28.27 -5.87 18.89
C GLN A 734 29.53 -5.41 19.64
N ILE A 735 29.35 -4.64 20.71
CA ILE A 735 30.46 -4.17 21.55
C ILE A 735 31.25 -5.35 22.16
N ASP A 736 30.52 -6.38 22.65
CA ASP A 736 31.18 -7.56 23.22
C ASP A 736 31.88 -8.42 22.17
N GLN A 737 31.30 -8.52 20.96
CA GLN A 737 31.98 -9.17 19.83
C GLN A 737 33.25 -8.43 19.41
N GLU A 738 33.25 -7.11 19.35
CA GLU A 738 34.40 -6.29 19.04
C GLU A 738 35.48 -6.46 20.12
N TYR A 739 35.12 -6.35 21.40
CA TYR A 739 36.05 -6.59 22.50
C TYR A 739 36.67 -8.00 22.42
N THR A 740 35.87 -9.01 22.15
CA THR A 740 36.31 -10.41 21.99
C THR A 740 37.28 -10.54 20.80
N GLY A 741 37.00 -9.87 19.68
CA GLY A 741 37.85 -9.80 18.52
C GLY A 741 39.23 -9.14 18.80
N ASP A 742 39.23 -8.08 19.58
CA ASP A 742 40.46 -7.42 20.02
C ASP A 742 41.32 -8.31 20.92
N GLN A 743 40.71 -9.11 21.83
CA GLN A 743 41.43 -10.08 22.66
C GLN A 743 42.06 -11.19 21.80
N ILE A 744 41.32 -11.68 20.80
CA ILE A 744 41.84 -12.69 19.85
C ILE A 744 43.05 -12.13 19.09
N LYS A 745 42.93 -10.93 18.53
CA LYS A 745 44.02 -10.25 17.82
C LYS A 745 45.26 -10.06 18.71
N ASN A 746 45.05 -9.59 19.93
CA ASN A 746 46.14 -9.39 20.89
C ASN A 746 46.85 -10.70 21.24
N LEU A 747 46.09 -11.82 21.38
CA LEU A 747 46.68 -13.15 21.64
C LEU A 747 47.42 -13.69 20.40
N GLN A 748 46.88 -13.48 19.21
CA GLN A 748 47.51 -13.88 17.95
C GLN A 748 48.87 -13.17 17.79
N ASP A 749 48.96 -11.87 18.09
CA ASP A 749 50.23 -11.11 18.08
C ASP A 749 51.25 -11.63 19.11
N LYS A 750 50.75 -12.07 20.30
CA LYS A 750 51.62 -12.70 21.32
C LYS A 750 52.12 -14.08 20.87
N ILE A 751 51.26 -14.87 20.24
CA ILE A 751 51.63 -16.16 19.67
C ILE A 751 52.70 -16.00 18.61
N ASN A 752 52.48 -15.10 17.65
CA ASN A 752 53.41 -14.85 16.56
C ASN A 752 54.80 -14.42 17.09
N ARG A 753 54.85 -13.52 18.08
CA ARG A 753 56.09 -13.09 18.72
C ARG A 753 56.77 -14.24 19.46
N GLU A 754 56.05 -15.09 20.13
CA GLU A 754 56.59 -16.22 20.87
C GLU A 754 57.08 -17.32 19.94
N GLU A 755 56.40 -17.59 18.86
CA GLU A 755 56.87 -18.51 17.81
C GLU A 755 58.17 -18.02 17.16
N GLU A 756 58.25 -16.73 16.85
CA GLU A 756 59.50 -16.13 16.34
C GLU A 756 60.65 -16.22 17.34
N ARG A 757 60.37 -15.97 18.63
CA ARG A 757 61.36 -16.14 19.73
C ARG A 757 61.90 -17.55 19.81
N LEU A 758 60.96 -18.54 19.79
CA LEU A 758 61.34 -19.96 19.86
C LEU A 758 62.08 -20.42 18.62
N ALA A 759 61.71 -19.96 17.43
CA ALA A 759 62.45 -20.24 16.19
C ALA A 759 63.87 -19.71 16.22
N LYS A 760 64.06 -18.47 16.65
CA LYS A 760 65.41 -17.87 16.83
C LYS A 760 66.20 -18.62 17.91
N LYS A 761 65.54 -19.15 18.94
CA LYS A 761 66.24 -19.92 19.97
C LYS A 761 66.61 -21.29 19.45
N GLU A 762 65.76 -21.96 18.71
CA GLU A 762 66.05 -23.23 18.05
C GLU A 762 67.26 -23.13 17.12
N GLU A 763 67.26 -22.08 16.27
CA GLU A 763 68.37 -21.82 15.37
C GLU A 763 69.72 -21.64 16.14
N ARG A 764 69.69 -20.86 17.24
CA ARG A 764 70.83 -20.65 18.10
C ARG A 764 71.29 -21.96 18.75
N LEU A 765 70.41 -22.78 19.16
CA LEU A 765 70.73 -24.11 19.74
C LEU A 765 71.35 -25.00 18.67
N LYS A 766 70.79 -25.06 17.46
CA LYS A 766 71.38 -25.80 16.32
C LYS A 766 72.76 -25.38 16.02
N LEU A 767 73.06 -24.07 15.97
CA LEU A 767 74.38 -23.54 15.79
C LEU A 767 75.35 -23.91 16.92
N ARG A 768 74.90 -23.87 18.20
CA ARG A 768 75.70 -24.22 19.35
C ARG A 768 76.05 -25.75 19.35
N PHE A 769 75.10 -26.59 19.09
CA PHE A 769 75.31 -28.04 19.02
C PHE A 769 76.23 -28.39 17.83
N ALA A 770 76.05 -27.80 16.67
CA ALA A 770 76.96 -27.97 15.52
C ALA A 770 78.40 -27.53 15.84
N THR A 771 78.55 -26.43 16.59
CA THR A 771 79.88 -25.97 17.02
C THR A 771 80.53 -26.94 18.05
N LEU A 772 79.67 -27.44 18.97
CA LEU A 772 80.12 -28.44 19.95
C LEU A 772 80.57 -29.73 19.28
N GLU A 773 79.83 -30.28 18.35
CA GLU A 773 80.19 -31.44 17.56
C GLU A 773 81.48 -31.23 16.76
N LYS A 774 81.60 -30.08 16.13
CA LYS A 774 82.82 -29.70 15.43
C LYS A 774 84.05 -29.66 16.38
N THR A 775 83.87 -29.13 17.59
CA THR A 775 84.92 -29.08 18.61
C THR A 775 85.24 -30.47 19.14
N LEU A 776 84.23 -31.34 19.40
CA LEU A 776 84.47 -32.70 19.82
C LEU A 776 85.08 -33.55 18.74
N ALA A 777 84.75 -33.39 17.46
CA ALA A 777 85.39 -34.01 16.34
C ALA A 777 86.92 -33.62 16.24
N LEU A 778 87.25 -32.36 16.46
CA LEU A 778 88.59 -31.86 16.50
C LEU A 778 89.40 -32.45 17.67
N LEU A 779 88.79 -32.51 18.87
CA LEU A 779 89.41 -33.17 20.05
C LEU A 779 89.62 -34.64 19.84
N GLN A 780 88.63 -35.39 19.30
CA GLN A 780 88.80 -36.79 18.96
C GLN A 780 89.85 -37.02 17.93
N ASN A 781 89.98 -36.18 16.90
CA ASN A 781 91.08 -36.26 15.94
C ASN A 781 92.45 -35.96 16.59
N GLN A 782 92.45 -35.03 17.51
CA GLN A 782 93.69 -34.74 18.30
C GLN A 782 94.04 -35.88 19.23
N MET A 783 93.09 -36.48 19.92
CA MET A 783 93.31 -37.69 20.78
C MET A 783 93.74 -38.90 19.96
N ALA A 784 93.20 -39.15 18.80
CA ALA A 784 93.59 -40.15 17.84
C ALA A 784 95.04 -39.95 17.34
N ALA A 785 95.38 -38.69 17.07
CA ALA A 785 96.76 -38.32 16.69
C ALA A 785 97.77 -38.46 17.81
N LEU A 786 97.39 -38.41 19.08
CA LEU A 786 98.16 -38.60 20.26
C LEU A 786 98.18 -40.11 20.75
N GLY A 787 97.57 -41.06 20.04
CA GLY A 787 97.58 -42.48 20.37
C GLY A 787 96.79 -42.80 21.63
N LEU A 788 95.86 -41.95 22.08
CA LEU A 788 94.98 -42.06 23.29
C LEU A 788 93.53 -42.42 22.97
N GLY A 789 93.30 -43.10 21.82
CA GLY A 789 91.97 -43.53 21.41
C GLY A 789 91.77 -45.04 21.54
#